data_cc184cf46893bdff0b18ba5b4228f676
#
_entry.id   cc184cf46893bdff0b18ba5b4228f676
#
_cell.length_a   1.000
_cell.length_b   1.000
_cell.length_c   1.000
_cell.angle_alpha   90.00
_cell.angle_beta   90.00
_cell.angle_gamma   90.00
#
_symmetry.space_group_name_H-M   'P 1'
#
loop_
_entity.id
_entity.type
_entity.pdbx_description
1 polymer ?
#
loop_
_entity_poly.entity_id
_entity_poly.type
_entity_poly.pdbx_seq_one_letter_code
_entity_poly.pdbx_strand_id
1 'polypeptide(L)'
;MPVAYSNVYLHAAGMFLPGEPVDNAGMDAYVAPLNRLSERLKRRILAENGIVQRHYAIDAEGRTVHSNTAMAAQAIQDCLAQAGRALGDVGFLASGSSGGDALMPGFASMIQGEMAAPPMETLSVHGVCAASVGALQAAAQAVDRAPDSLALAVASEMPSRLFKRSRFAAQGYNTDFDAHFLRWMLSDGAGAVLLGGPQALPQAPGLRLKLRWTHLRSFAGDYPVCMQLGLTPDRATSHLDFAAWGEAEAAGALSLRQDIRLLPHLFDVCIHEYAHLAHTGWVPGRGIDHFLCHYSSERFIPVVDELLGKAQLGIPRERWWSNLAWRGNTGAASIFVMLSEFLRTESARLKHGDTVLCFIPESGRFTAGYMLLEVEDAAQAPTATPAKATARSATAEAPAAPDLLPDVSTIAPPHDPNQAPATLAPLLTELASLWQDYRSRVWRTPLLQRIRTGRLQTADYVRWMSHWVPQVREGSLWMREGAASLTGEHAALAALIDVHAGEEQNDFRILHEDYLKAGGTETDLTRLRRNPGGEALNAYLHGLAATPNPVGLLGAIYIIEGTGQRIVPSLLPLLRASLPLPPDAFRFLEYHGANDEHHLERWLMAVQMVMALDGTDGTDGTGGTAAQAIVRTARHTAALYLMQFEHVLTEEH
;
A
#
# COMPACT_ATOMS: atom_id res chain seq x y z
N MET A 1 10.56 -0.16 -6.56
CA MET A 1 10.62 -1.55 -7.09
C MET A 1 11.09 -2.47 -5.97
N PRO A 2 10.66 -3.75 -5.94
CA PRO A 2 11.20 -4.74 -5.02
C PRO A 2 12.71 -4.95 -5.21
N VAL A 3 13.37 -5.34 -4.13
CA VAL A 3 14.77 -5.79 -4.15
C VAL A 3 14.75 -7.30 -4.28
N ALA A 4 15.19 -7.83 -5.42
CA ALA A 4 15.27 -9.26 -5.69
C ALA A 4 16.60 -9.83 -5.22
N TYR A 5 16.58 -11.10 -4.79
CA TYR A 5 17.74 -11.83 -4.31
C TYR A 5 17.92 -13.13 -5.08
N SER A 6 19.16 -13.44 -5.41
CA SER A 6 19.50 -14.67 -6.14
C SER A 6 19.88 -15.82 -5.21
N ASN A 7 20.60 -15.52 -4.13
CA ASN A 7 21.25 -16.51 -3.28
C ASN A 7 21.02 -16.27 -1.79
N VAL A 8 19.86 -15.78 -1.39
CA VAL A 8 19.53 -15.51 0.02
C VAL A 8 18.49 -16.51 0.51
N TYR A 9 18.80 -17.18 1.59
CA TYR A 9 17.93 -18.17 2.24
C TYR A 9 17.71 -17.83 3.71
N LEU A 10 16.53 -18.13 4.20
CA LEU A 10 16.21 -18.10 5.62
C LEU A 10 16.63 -19.45 6.24
N HIS A 11 17.61 -19.40 7.14
CA HIS A 11 18.13 -20.57 7.86
C HIS A 11 17.26 -20.95 9.04
N ALA A 12 16.89 -19.97 9.84
CA ALA A 12 16.05 -20.14 11.02
C ALA A 12 15.33 -18.85 11.36
N ALA A 13 14.25 -18.99 12.13
CA ALA A 13 13.56 -17.87 12.77
C ALA A 13 13.37 -18.18 14.25
N GLY A 14 13.79 -17.26 15.12
CA GLY A 14 13.67 -17.35 16.56
C GLY A 14 12.70 -16.30 17.11
N MET A 15 12.22 -16.53 18.34
CA MET A 15 11.37 -15.57 19.04
C MET A 15 11.61 -15.63 20.55
N PHE A 16 11.32 -14.51 21.22
CA PHE A 16 11.23 -14.43 22.65
C PHE A 16 10.01 -13.62 23.07
N LEU A 17 9.20 -14.17 23.96
CA LEU A 17 8.03 -13.54 24.54
C LEU A 17 8.23 -13.50 26.06
N PRO A 18 8.25 -12.32 26.69
CA PRO A 18 8.59 -12.19 28.09
C PRO A 18 7.45 -12.64 29.01
N GLY A 19 7.81 -13.28 30.13
CA GLY A 19 6.87 -13.70 31.17
C GLY A 19 5.85 -14.74 30.73
N GLU A 20 4.91 -15.05 31.61
CA GLU A 20 3.77 -15.89 31.29
C GLU A 20 2.74 -15.13 30.45
N PRO A 21 1.97 -15.84 29.58
CA PRO A 21 0.89 -15.20 28.84
C PRO A 21 -0.15 -14.55 29.75
N VAL A 22 -0.50 -13.30 29.48
CA VAL A 22 -1.50 -12.54 30.23
C VAL A 22 -2.78 -12.43 29.40
N ASP A 23 -3.87 -12.97 29.93
CA ASP A 23 -5.19 -12.88 29.29
C ASP A 23 -5.87 -11.52 29.49
N ASN A 24 -7.05 -11.35 28.88
CA ASN A 24 -7.82 -10.11 28.99
C ASN A 24 -8.29 -9.78 30.40
N ALA A 25 -8.42 -10.76 31.30
CA ALA A 25 -8.82 -10.56 32.68
C ALA A 25 -7.61 -10.16 33.55
N GLY A 26 -6.45 -10.80 33.35
CA GLY A 26 -5.24 -10.54 34.08
C GLY A 26 -4.51 -9.24 33.72
N MET A 27 -4.81 -8.64 32.55
CA MET A 27 -4.05 -7.48 32.07
C MET A 27 -4.18 -6.24 32.98
N ASP A 28 -5.21 -6.13 33.81
CA ASP A 28 -5.41 -4.99 34.70
C ASP A 28 -4.35 -4.90 35.82
N ALA A 29 -3.64 -6.01 36.09
CA ALA A 29 -2.48 -5.98 36.99
C ALA A 29 -1.33 -5.11 36.41
N TYR A 30 -1.19 -5.05 35.11
CA TYR A 30 -0.11 -4.36 34.37
C TYR A 30 -0.57 -3.05 33.75
N VAL A 31 -1.68 -3.08 33.04
CA VAL A 31 -2.24 -1.98 32.21
C VAL A 31 -3.70 -1.80 32.58
N ALA A 32 -3.99 -1.16 33.71
CA ALA A 32 -5.35 -0.98 34.21
C ALA A 32 -6.10 0.18 33.54
N PRO A 33 -7.44 0.14 33.44
CA PRO A 33 -8.25 1.31 33.11
C PRO A 33 -8.05 2.45 34.14
N LEU A 34 -8.13 3.70 33.69
CA LEU A 34 -7.99 4.88 34.56
C LEU A 34 -9.31 5.29 35.20
N ASN A 35 -10.41 5.09 34.48
CA ASN A 35 -11.75 5.50 34.86
C ASN A 35 -12.79 4.71 34.06
N ARG A 36 -14.10 4.97 34.32
CA ARG A 36 -15.20 4.30 33.64
C ARG A 36 -15.20 4.46 32.11
N LEU A 37 -14.67 5.56 31.59
CA LEU A 37 -14.59 5.77 30.14
C LEU A 37 -13.52 4.87 29.55
N SER A 38 -12.32 4.85 30.11
CA SER A 38 -11.23 3.98 29.64
C SER A 38 -11.58 2.50 29.77
N GLU A 39 -12.38 2.11 30.75
CA GLU A 39 -12.89 0.74 30.87
C GLU A 39 -13.89 0.38 29.78
N ARG A 40 -14.79 1.30 29.38
CA ARG A 40 -15.69 1.09 28.24
C ARG A 40 -14.91 0.95 26.94
N LEU A 41 -13.88 1.78 26.76
CA LEU A 41 -12.99 1.70 25.61
C LEU A 41 -12.26 0.36 25.58
N LYS A 42 -11.70 -0.09 26.72
CA LYS A 42 -11.06 -1.41 26.85
C LYS A 42 -11.99 -2.52 26.39
N ARG A 43 -13.21 -2.58 26.96
CA ARG A 43 -14.20 -3.62 26.61
C ARG A 43 -14.55 -3.63 25.13
N ARG A 44 -14.74 -2.45 24.53
CA ARG A 44 -15.05 -2.32 23.10
C ARG A 44 -13.88 -2.80 22.23
N ILE A 45 -12.68 -2.35 22.52
CA ILE A 45 -11.49 -2.70 21.74
C ILE A 45 -11.18 -4.20 21.86
N LEU A 46 -11.27 -4.78 23.06
CA LEU A 46 -11.03 -6.21 23.28
C LEU A 46 -12.08 -7.10 22.61
N ALA A 47 -13.32 -6.62 22.48
CA ALA A 47 -14.37 -7.36 21.78
C ALA A 47 -14.15 -7.45 20.26
N GLU A 48 -13.39 -6.53 19.68
CA GLU A 48 -13.21 -6.40 18.22
C GLU A 48 -11.80 -6.82 17.74
N ASN A 49 -10.80 -6.88 18.64
CA ASN A 49 -9.41 -7.06 18.21
C ASN A 49 -8.96 -8.51 18.05
N GLY A 50 -9.72 -9.47 18.59
CA GLY A 50 -9.42 -10.91 18.53
C GLY A 50 -8.25 -11.37 19.41
N ILE A 51 -7.62 -10.48 20.19
CA ILE A 51 -6.47 -10.81 21.04
C ILE A 51 -6.98 -11.39 22.37
N VAL A 52 -6.60 -12.64 22.63
CA VAL A 52 -6.96 -13.38 23.85
C VAL A 52 -5.86 -13.26 24.90
N GLN A 53 -4.59 -13.33 24.47
CA GLN A 53 -3.42 -13.28 25.32
C GLN A 53 -2.35 -12.33 24.76
N ARG A 54 -1.48 -11.84 25.64
CA ARG A 54 -0.32 -11.01 25.33
C ARG A 54 0.77 -11.23 26.35
N HIS A 55 1.94 -10.62 26.13
CA HIS A 55 3.09 -10.73 27.00
C HIS A 55 3.56 -9.35 27.44
N TYR A 56 4.06 -9.25 28.67
CA TYR A 56 4.59 -8.01 29.24
C TYR A 56 5.98 -8.23 29.85
N ALA A 57 6.94 -7.39 29.49
CA ALA A 57 8.28 -7.35 30.04
C ALA A 57 8.38 -6.50 31.32
N ILE A 58 7.25 -6.20 31.92
CA ILE A 58 7.14 -5.53 33.23
C ILE A 58 6.43 -6.45 34.22
N ASP A 59 6.69 -6.26 35.52
CA ASP A 59 5.91 -6.88 36.58
C ASP A 59 4.64 -6.08 36.93
N ALA A 60 3.83 -6.59 37.86
CA ALA A 60 2.60 -5.94 38.31
C ALA A 60 2.83 -4.56 38.97
N GLU A 61 4.02 -4.31 39.52
CA GLU A 61 4.44 -3.03 40.07
C GLU A 61 4.94 -2.05 38.99
N GLY A 62 5.03 -2.50 37.73
CA GLY A 62 5.48 -1.71 36.57
C GLY A 62 7.00 -1.58 36.46
N ARG A 63 7.76 -2.46 37.15
CA ARG A 63 9.21 -2.53 37.02
C ARG A 63 9.57 -3.38 35.80
N THR A 64 10.60 -2.97 35.06
CA THR A 64 11.11 -3.70 33.91
C THR A 64 11.75 -5.02 34.36
N VAL A 65 11.26 -6.14 33.82
CA VAL A 65 11.83 -7.49 34.05
C VAL A 65 12.84 -7.84 32.95
N HIS A 66 12.53 -7.50 31.70
CA HIS A 66 13.45 -7.61 30.57
C HIS A 66 13.52 -6.27 29.83
N SER A 67 14.73 -5.80 29.52
CA SER A 67 14.91 -4.67 28.62
C SER A 67 14.56 -5.06 27.18
N ASN A 68 14.29 -4.07 26.32
CA ASN A 68 14.05 -4.31 24.90
C ASN A 68 15.27 -4.99 24.24
N THR A 69 16.47 -4.58 24.65
CA THR A 69 17.75 -5.15 24.23
C THR A 69 17.88 -6.61 24.66
N ALA A 70 17.56 -6.93 25.91
CA ALA A 70 17.62 -8.31 26.41
C ALA A 70 16.63 -9.24 25.69
N MET A 71 15.41 -8.76 25.40
CA MET A 71 14.44 -9.55 24.61
C MET A 71 14.96 -9.85 23.20
N ALA A 72 15.55 -8.86 22.54
CA ALA A 72 16.17 -9.05 21.22
C ALA A 72 17.30 -10.09 21.27
N ALA A 73 18.16 -10.01 22.29
CA ALA A 73 19.25 -10.99 22.50
C ALA A 73 18.71 -12.41 22.69
N GLN A 74 17.64 -12.60 23.48
CA GLN A 74 17.01 -13.90 23.68
C GLN A 74 16.41 -14.47 22.37
N ALA A 75 15.75 -13.62 21.55
CA ALA A 75 15.23 -14.05 20.24
C ALA A 75 16.36 -14.47 19.27
N ILE A 76 17.49 -13.78 19.30
CA ILE A 76 18.68 -14.15 18.52
C ILE A 76 19.26 -15.49 19.02
N GLN A 77 19.37 -15.70 20.33
CA GLN A 77 19.86 -16.96 20.91
C GLN A 77 18.96 -18.14 20.51
N ASP A 78 17.64 -17.97 20.56
CA ASP A 78 16.68 -18.98 20.10
C ASP A 78 16.85 -19.27 18.60
N CYS A 79 17.01 -18.22 17.77
CA CYS A 79 17.24 -18.36 16.33
C CYS A 79 18.54 -19.12 16.01
N LEU A 80 19.64 -18.77 16.67
CA LEU A 80 20.93 -19.41 16.47
C LEU A 80 20.90 -20.87 16.94
N ALA A 81 20.25 -21.17 18.07
CA ALA A 81 20.08 -22.53 18.57
C ALA A 81 19.34 -23.43 17.57
N GLN A 82 18.26 -22.91 16.94
CA GLN A 82 17.53 -23.65 15.91
C GLN A 82 18.36 -23.86 14.63
N ALA A 83 19.22 -22.90 14.28
CA ALA A 83 20.11 -23.01 13.14
C ALA A 83 21.35 -23.91 13.42
N GLY A 84 21.63 -24.28 14.67
CA GLY A 84 22.85 -24.93 15.06
C GLY A 84 24.10 -24.09 14.78
N ARG A 85 24.02 -22.76 14.95
CA ARG A 85 25.06 -21.77 14.64
C ARG A 85 25.51 -21.04 15.90
N ALA A 86 26.77 -20.61 15.89
CA ALA A 86 27.31 -19.78 16.95
C ALA A 86 27.19 -18.28 16.57
N LEU A 87 27.15 -17.42 17.57
CA LEU A 87 27.12 -15.97 17.35
C LEU A 87 28.35 -15.45 16.59
N GLY A 88 29.50 -16.10 16.81
CA GLY A 88 30.76 -15.78 16.11
C GLY A 88 30.77 -16.08 14.61
N ASP A 89 29.77 -16.83 14.10
CA ASP A 89 29.62 -17.11 12.67
C ASP A 89 28.93 -15.96 11.92
N VAL A 90 28.34 -14.97 12.66
CA VAL A 90 27.54 -13.90 12.13
C VAL A 90 28.39 -12.66 11.86
N GLY A 91 28.39 -12.20 10.61
CA GLY A 91 29.16 -11.01 10.19
C GLY A 91 28.36 -9.71 10.18
N PHE A 92 27.02 -9.79 10.19
CA PHE A 92 26.14 -8.61 10.08
C PHE A 92 24.90 -8.75 10.98
N LEU A 93 24.56 -7.69 11.70
CA LEU A 93 23.37 -7.59 12.55
C LEU A 93 22.55 -6.34 12.19
N ALA A 94 21.33 -6.51 11.71
CA ALA A 94 20.37 -5.43 11.56
C ALA A 94 19.25 -5.54 12.60
N SER A 95 18.88 -4.41 13.21
CA SER A 95 17.75 -4.33 14.14
C SER A 95 16.64 -3.43 13.64
N GLY A 96 15.37 -3.82 13.84
CA GLY A 96 14.18 -2.99 13.57
C GLY A 96 13.37 -2.77 14.85
N SER A 97 13.07 -1.51 15.18
CA SER A 97 12.26 -1.16 16.36
C SER A 97 11.69 0.25 16.25
N SER A 98 10.56 0.48 16.90
CA SER A 98 10.01 1.84 17.09
C SER A 98 10.75 2.64 18.16
N GLY A 99 11.59 1.98 18.97
CA GLY A 99 12.44 2.59 19.98
C GLY A 99 13.21 1.57 20.79
N GLY A 100 14.53 1.75 20.89
CA GLY A 100 15.38 0.96 21.78
C GLY A 100 15.17 1.32 23.26
N ASP A 101 16.08 0.86 24.12
CA ASP A 101 16.11 1.24 25.54
C ASP A 101 16.61 2.67 25.75
N ALA A 102 17.32 3.21 24.78
CA ALA A 102 17.88 4.56 24.78
C ALA A 102 17.70 5.23 23.42
N LEU A 103 17.69 6.56 23.38
CA LEU A 103 17.71 7.34 22.13
C LEU A 103 19.05 7.18 21.39
N MET A 104 20.14 6.99 22.13
CA MET A 104 21.51 6.76 21.66
C MET A 104 22.21 5.83 22.65
N PRO A 105 23.07 4.88 22.21
CA PRO A 105 23.45 4.57 20.82
C PRO A 105 22.36 3.82 20.05
N GLY A 106 22.65 3.45 18.76
CA GLY A 106 21.74 2.67 17.93
C GLY A 106 21.40 1.30 18.51
N PHE A 107 20.18 0.84 18.28
CA PHE A 107 19.64 -0.37 18.93
C PHE A 107 20.44 -1.64 18.59
N ALA A 108 20.93 -1.79 17.35
CA ALA A 108 21.79 -2.93 16.98
C ALA A 108 23.10 -2.98 17.78
N SER A 109 23.71 -1.81 18.04
CA SER A 109 24.91 -1.74 18.90
C SER A 109 24.63 -2.11 20.35
N MET A 110 23.46 -1.74 20.87
CA MET A 110 23.02 -2.12 22.20
C MET A 110 22.85 -3.66 22.29
N ILE A 111 22.24 -4.28 21.29
CA ILE A 111 22.05 -5.74 21.22
C ILE A 111 23.39 -6.44 21.11
N GLN A 112 24.32 -5.96 20.27
CA GLN A 112 25.68 -6.52 20.16
C GLN A 112 26.39 -6.51 21.51
N GLY A 113 26.31 -5.38 22.24
CA GLY A 113 26.91 -5.24 23.57
C GLY A 113 26.28 -6.19 24.59
N GLU A 114 24.95 -6.30 24.63
CA GLU A 114 24.22 -7.22 25.52
C GLU A 114 24.63 -8.67 25.34
N MET A 115 24.88 -9.09 24.10
CA MET A 115 25.29 -10.42 23.76
C MET A 115 26.81 -10.66 23.91
N ALA A 116 27.59 -9.63 24.23
CA ALA A 116 29.07 -9.68 24.20
C ALA A 116 29.58 -10.24 22.86
N ALA A 117 28.93 -9.92 21.77
CA ALA A 117 29.24 -10.44 20.44
C ALA A 117 30.59 -9.89 19.93
N PRO A 118 31.34 -10.68 19.13
CA PRO A 118 32.55 -10.19 18.49
C PRO A 118 32.27 -8.98 17.58
N PRO A 119 33.31 -8.23 17.17
CA PRO A 119 33.16 -7.14 16.21
C PRO A 119 32.44 -7.63 14.93
N MET A 120 31.38 -6.91 14.53
CA MET A 120 30.59 -7.19 13.34
C MET A 120 30.02 -5.89 12.78
N GLU A 121 29.55 -5.91 11.55
CA GLU A 121 28.82 -4.79 10.96
C GLU A 121 27.41 -4.71 11.60
N THR A 122 26.99 -3.50 12.00
CA THR A 122 25.66 -3.29 12.62
C THR A 122 24.86 -2.20 11.94
N LEU A 123 23.53 -2.39 11.82
CA LEU A 123 22.60 -1.39 11.30
C LEU A 123 21.34 -1.32 12.16
N SER A 124 20.95 -0.13 12.56
CA SER A 124 19.67 0.11 13.27
C SER A 124 18.67 0.77 12.32
N VAL A 125 17.52 0.12 12.15
CA VAL A 125 16.37 0.65 11.39
C VAL A 125 15.33 1.14 12.39
N HIS A 126 15.04 2.44 12.35
CA HIS A 126 14.02 3.06 13.19
C HIS A 126 12.72 3.21 12.40
N GLY A 127 11.62 2.74 12.98
CA GLY A 127 10.29 2.77 12.40
C GLY A 127 9.34 1.88 13.17
N VAL A 128 8.08 1.82 12.77
CA VAL A 128 7.09 0.98 13.44
C VAL A 128 7.09 -0.43 12.80
N CYS A 129 5.94 -0.99 12.45
CA CYS A 129 5.82 -2.40 12.05
C CYS A 129 6.75 -2.83 10.90
N ALA A 130 6.93 -1.99 9.88
CA ALA A 130 7.77 -2.32 8.71
C ALA A 130 9.28 -2.16 8.95
N ALA A 131 9.71 -1.70 10.14
CA ALA A 131 11.13 -1.63 10.48
C ALA A 131 11.81 -3.01 10.44
N SER A 132 11.07 -4.09 10.76
CA SER A 132 11.55 -5.47 10.62
C SER A 132 11.90 -5.83 9.17
N VAL A 133 11.06 -5.43 8.20
CA VAL A 133 11.34 -5.64 6.77
C VAL A 133 12.56 -4.86 6.33
N GLY A 134 12.74 -3.64 6.85
CA GLY A 134 13.95 -2.83 6.60
C GLY A 134 15.22 -3.50 7.13
N ALA A 135 15.17 -4.05 8.34
CA ALA A 135 16.28 -4.82 8.92
C ALA A 135 16.56 -6.10 8.11
N LEU A 136 15.51 -6.84 7.72
CA LEU A 136 15.63 -8.02 6.88
C LEU A 136 16.24 -7.69 5.51
N GLN A 137 15.79 -6.60 4.88
CA GLN A 137 16.32 -6.16 3.59
C GLN A 137 17.82 -5.85 3.67
N ALA A 138 18.26 -5.18 4.73
CA ALA A 138 19.67 -4.87 4.93
C ALA A 138 20.50 -6.15 5.14
N ALA A 139 20.03 -7.07 5.97
CA ALA A 139 20.68 -8.36 6.20
C ALA A 139 20.71 -9.21 4.91
N ALA A 140 19.63 -9.24 4.14
CA ALA A 140 19.55 -9.95 2.87
C ALA A 140 20.54 -9.39 1.83
N GLN A 141 20.68 -8.06 1.75
CA GLN A 141 21.66 -7.43 0.86
C GLN A 141 23.11 -7.71 1.26
N ALA A 142 23.38 -7.84 2.58
CA ALA A 142 24.70 -8.23 3.05
C ALA A 142 25.04 -9.67 2.61
N VAL A 143 24.11 -10.60 2.76
CA VAL A 143 24.27 -12.00 2.30
C VAL A 143 24.36 -12.10 0.78
N ASP A 144 23.52 -11.37 0.02
CA ASP A 144 23.53 -11.45 -1.45
C ASP A 144 24.85 -10.98 -2.06
N ARG A 145 25.54 -10.02 -1.38
CA ARG A 145 26.90 -9.57 -1.73
C ARG A 145 27.99 -10.54 -1.31
N ALA A 146 27.79 -11.28 -0.22
CA ALA A 146 28.75 -12.21 0.34
C ALA A 146 28.05 -13.54 0.74
N PRO A 147 27.78 -14.43 -0.24
CA PRO A 147 26.92 -15.62 -0.01
C PRO A 147 27.46 -16.64 0.99
N ASP A 148 28.74 -16.56 1.35
CA ASP A 148 29.35 -17.42 2.38
C ASP A 148 29.18 -16.86 3.81
N SER A 149 28.61 -15.64 3.94
CA SER A 149 28.39 -15.00 5.24
C SER A 149 26.99 -15.30 5.80
N LEU A 150 26.88 -15.14 7.13
CA LEU A 150 25.60 -15.17 7.84
C LEU A 150 25.26 -13.76 8.33
N ALA A 151 23.98 -13.42 8.23
CA ALA A 151 23.44 -12.14 8.71
C ALA A 151 22.18 -12.36 9.56
N LEU A 152 22.04 -11.59 10.62
CA LEU A 152 20.88 -11.57 11.50
C LEU A 152 20.03 -10.32 11.23
N ALA A 153 18.72 -10.51 11.14
CA ALA A 153 17.73 -9.47 11.30
C ALA A 153 16.92 -9.73 12.56
N VAL A 154 16.83 -8.76 13.45
CA VAL A 154 16.06 -8.85 14.70
C VAL A 154 15.11 -7.69 14.82
N ALA A 155 13.91 -7.91 15.36
CA ALA A 155 12.99 -6.87 15.73
C ALA A 155 12.46 -7.09 17.14
N SER A 156 12.35 -6.03 17.93
CA SER A 156 11.90 -6.11 19.32
C SER A 156 11.14 -4.85 19.71
N GLU A 157 10.05 -5.04 20.47
CA GLU A 157 9.20 -3.97 20.96
C GLU A 157 8.82 -4.17 22.43
N MET A 158 8.82 -3.07 23.19
CA MET A 158 8.43 -3.07 24.60
C MET A 158 7.41 -1.97 24.91
N PRO A 159 6.22 -1.99 24.31
CA PRO A 159 5.21 -0.97 24.52
C PRO A 159 4.64 -0.94 25.95
N SER A 160 4.70 -2.03 26.71
CA SER A 160 4.18 -2.07 28.08
C SER A 160 4.76 -0.97 28.98
N ARG A 161 6.04 -0.59 28.79
CA ARG A 161 6.68 0.49 29.54
C ARG A 161 6.01 1.85 29.35
N LEU A 162 5.35 2.07 28.18
CA LEU A 162 4.63 3.29 27.87
C LEU A 162 3.22 3.29 28.46
N PHE A 163 2.64 2.11 28.68
CA PHE A 163 1.24 1.90 29.07
C PHE A 163 1.05 1.44 30.50
N LYS A 164 2.13 1.21 31.25
CA LYS A 164 2.06 0.71 32.61
C LYS A 164 1.18 1.57 33.51
N ARG A 165 0.45 0.93 34.42
CA ARG A 165 -0.50 1.56 35.33
C ARG A 165 0.09 2.75 36.07
N SER A 166 1.30 2.61 36.64
CA SER A 166 1.97 3.63 37.42
C SER A 166 2.22 4.93 36.63
N ARG A 167 2.57 4.81 35.34
CA ARG A 167 2.79 5.97 34.46
C ARG A 167 1.48 6.68 34.13
N PHE A 168 0.46 5.94 33.71
CA PHE A 168 -0.83 6.52 33.33
C PHE A 168 -1.59 7.12 34.51
N ALA A 169 -1.54 6.50 35.70
CA ALA A 169 -2.22 6.99 36.88
C ALA A 169 -1.60 8.30 37.40
N ALA A 170 -0.28 8.48 37.29
CA ALA A 170 0.43 9.67 37.75
C ALA A 170 0.14 10.93 36.94
N GLN A 171 -0.27 10.77 35.69
CA GLN A 171 -0.33 11.86 34.70
C GLN A 171 -1.72 12.47 34.51
N GLY A 172 -2.78 11.87 35.07
CA GLY A 172 -4.16 12.35 34.89
C GLY A 172 -4.56 12.49 33.42
N TYR A 173 -4.05 11.62 32.54
CA TYR A 173 -4.23 11.73 31.12
C TYR A 173 -5.67 11.96 30.71
N ASN A 174 -5.87 12.96 29.87
CA ASN A 174 -7.07 13.15 29.11
C ASN A 174 -7.29 11.87 28.26
N THR A 175 -8.39 11.18 28.52
CA THR A 175 -8.73 9.87 27.95
C THR A 175 -9.31 10.02 26.57
N ASP A 176 -8.59 10.61 25.61
CA ASP A 176 -9.02 10.53 24.24
C ASP A 176 -8.79 9.12 23.67
N PHE A 177 -9.56 8.77 22.67
CA PHE A 177 -9.55 7.43 22.10
C PHE A 177 -8.18 7.10 21.48
N ASP A 178 -7.52 8.07 20.85
CA ASP A 178 -6.26 7.88 20.13
C ASP A 178 -5.11 7.49 21.07
N ALA A 179 -5.10 8.01 22.32
CA ALA A 179 -4.11 7.62 23.34
C ALA A 179 -4.39 6.25 23.96
N HIS A 180 -5.64 5.77 23.91
CA HIS A 180 -6.04 4.50 24.54
C HIS A 180 -6.13 3.32 23.60
N PHE A 181 -6.23 3.53 22.28
CA PHE A 181 -6.48 2.45 21.32
C PHE A 181 -5.40 1.36 21.37
N LEU A 182 -4.13 1.75 21.25
CA LEU A 182 -3.00 0.81 21.25
C LEU A 182 -2.76 0.14 22.60
N ARG A 183 -3.16 0.80 23.69
CA ARG A 183 -2.93 0.34 25.06
C ARG A 183 -3.49 -1.06 25.33
N TRP A 184 -4.61 -1.41 24.66
CA TRP A 184 -5.33 -2.67 24.87
C TRP A 184 -4.96 -3.75 23.85
N MET A 185 -4.07 -3.45 22.89
CA MET A 185 -3.73 -4.37 21.80
C MET A 185 -2.27 -4.80 21.82
N LEU A 186 -1.36 -3.90 22.25
CA LEU A 186 0.08 -4.14 22.14
C LEU A 186 0.57 -5.17 23.16
N SER A 187 1.57 -5.93 22.74
CA SER A 187 2.28 -6.96 23.48
C SER A 187 3.78 -6.71 23.36
N ASP A 188 4.55 -7.05 24.37
CA ASP A 188 6.00 -7.05 24.30
C ASP A 188 6.50 -8.33 23.66
N GLY A 189 7.61 -8.25 22.93
CA GLY A 189 8.23 -9.41 22.33
C GLY A 189 9.31 -9.08 21.32
N ALA A 190 10.09 -10.10 20.97
CA ALA A 190 11.15 -10.03 19.98
C ALA A 190 11.10 -11.22 19.03
N GLY A 191 11.52 -11.00 17.78
CA GLY A 191 11.70 -12.02 16.78
C GLY A 191 13.00 -11.80 16.03
N ALA A 192 13.68 -12.90 15.63
CA ALA A 192 14.93 -12.84 14.89
C ALA A 192 14.90 -13.81 13.70
N VAL A 193 15.59 -13.47 12.64
CA VAL A 193 15.75 -14.28 11.42
C VAL A 193 17.22 -14.36 11.06
N LEU A 194 17.73 -15.57 10.85
CA LEU A 194 19.08 -15.83 10.35
C LEU A 194 19.04 -16.07 8.86
N LEU A 195 19.77 -15.27 8.10
CA LEU A 195 19.95 -15.37 6.66
C LEU A 195 21.34 -15.83 6.29
N GLY A 196 21.46 -16.57 5.19
CA GLY A 196 22.71 -16.99 4.61
C GLY A 196 22.56 -17.42 3.17
N GLY A 197 23.68 -17.57 2.46
CA GLY A 197 23.68 -18.10 1.10
C GLY A 197 23.58 -19.63 1.07
N PRO A 198 23.50 -20.24 -0.12
CA PRO A 198 23.30 -21.68 -0.29
C PRO A 198 24.44 -22.54 0.28
N GLN A 199 25.68 -22.03 0.34
CA GLN A 199 26.83 -22.72 0.91
C GLN A 199 26.82 -22.72 2.44
N ALA A 200 26.23 -21.72 3.06
CA ALA A 200 26.08 -21.62 4.50
C ALA A 200 24.97 -22.54 5.05
N LEU A 201 24.10 -23.08 4.19
CA LEU A 201 23.02 -24.01 4.57
C LEU A 201 23.55 -25.38 4.95
N PRO A 202 22.87 -26.09 5.88
CA PRO A 202 23.16 -27.52 6.12
C PRO A 202 23.05 -28.30 4.81
N GLN A 203 23.98 -29.20 4.56
CA GLN A 203 23.96 -30.08 3.38
C GLN A 203 22.92 -31.21 3.48
N ALA A 204 22.13 -31.25 4.56
CA ALA A 204 21.09 -32.25 4.76
C ALA A 204 19.93 -32.09 3.76
N PRO A 205 19.34 -33.20 3.27
CA PRO A 205 18.12 -33.16 2.48
C PRO A 205 16.99 -32.54 3.31
N GLY A 206 16.20 -31.69 2.68
CA GLY A 206 15.07 -31.03 3.32
C GLY A 206 14.63 -29.76 2.60
N LEU A 207 13.54 -29.18 3.08
CA LEU A 207 13.00 -27.94 2.53
C LEU A 207 13.85 -26.75 2.99
N ARG A 208 14.04 -25.82 2.08
CA ARG A 208 14.74 -24.56 2.27
C ARG A 208 13.81 -23.40 1.92
N LEU A 209 13.90 -22.29 2.63
CA LEU A 209 13.14 -21.08 2.35
C LEU A 209 14.03 -20.06 1.67
N LYS A 210 13.81 -19.85 0.37
CA LYS A 210 14.53 -18.86 -0.42
C LYS A 210 13.81 -17.52 -0.33
N LEU A 211 14.50 -16.47 0.04
CA LEU A 211 13.99 -15.11 -0.03
C LEU A 211 14.05 -14.63 -1.49
N ARG A 212 12.89 -14.49 -2.12
CA ARG A 212 12.80 -14.06 -3.52
C ARG A 212 12.97 -12.56 -3.68
N TRP A 213 12.26 -11.80 -2.84
CA TRP A 213 12.36 -10.36 -2.82
C TRP A 213 11.80 -9.77 -1.52
N THR A 214 12.22 -8.54 -1.23
CA THR A 214 11.62 -7.64 -0.24
C THR A 214 11.14 -6.37 -0.92
N HIS A 215 10.11 -5.75 -0.35
CA HIS A 215 9.60 -4.47 -0.83
C HIS A 215 9.23 -3.58 0.34
N LEU A 216 9.73 -2.35 0.32
CA LEU A 216 9.36 -1.28 1.24
C LEU A 216 9.02 -0.04 0.45
N ARG A 217 7.85 0.52 0.71
CA ARG A 217 7.44 1.77 0.08
C ARG A 217 6.76 2.68 1.08
N SER A 218 7.35 3.86 1.29
CA SER A 218 6.80 4.89 2.15
C SER A 218 5.89 5.83 1.37
N PHE A 219 4.77 6.18 1.98
CA PHE A 219 3.79 7.14 1.46
C PHE A 219 3.71 8.39 2.37
N ALA A 220 4.78 8.66 3.10
CA ALA A 220 4.87 9.74 4.08
C ALA A 220 4.69 11.14 3.48
N GLY A 221 4.93 11.32 2.18
CA GLY A 221 4.66 12.57 1.47
C GLY A 221 3.17 12.88 1.32
N ASP A 222 2.33 11.82 1.24
CA ASP A 222 0.92 11.95 0.93
C ASP A 222 0.02 11.90 2.17
N TYR A 223 0.55 11.40 3.30
CA TYR A 223 -0.24 11.15 4.52
C TYR A 223 0.35 11.84 5.75
N PRO A 224 -0.51 12.36 6.64
CA PRO A 224 -0.06 12.86 7.93
C PRO A 224 0.44 11.70 8.80
N VAL A 225 1.15 12.05 9.88
CA VAL A 225 1.53 11.10 10.93
C VAL A 225 0.27 10.44 11.50
N CYS A 226 0.19 9.10 11.44
CA CYS A 226 -0.94 8.31 11.96
C CYS A 226 -0.64 7.78 13.37
N MET A 227 0.56 7.27 13.61
CA MET A 227 1.00 6.84 14.94
C MET A 227 2.25 7.59 15.33
N GLN A 228 2.28 8.11 16.55
CA GLN A 228 3.37 8.96 17.04
C GLN A 228 3.64 8.80 18.53
N LEU A 229 4.90 9.02 18.89
CA LEU A 229 5.41 9.31 20.22
C LEU A 229 6.49 10.38 20.06
N GLY A 230 6.43 11.46 20.83
CA GLY A 230 7.43 12.52 20.77
C GLY A 230 6.94 13.84 20.16
N LEU A 231 5.69 13.89 19.66
CA LEU A 231 5.05 15.12 19.20
C LEU A 231 3.79 15.42 20.03
N THR A 232 3.45 16.70 20.14
CA THR A 232 2.16 17.14 20.70
C THR A 232 0.98 16.55 19.90
N PRO A 233 -0.24 16.46 20.48
CA PRO A 233 -1.41 15.89 19.79
C PRO A 233 -1.73 16.56 18.45
N ASP A 234 -1.49 17.86 18.32
CA ASP A 234 -1.63 18.63 17.08
C ASP A 234 -0.45 18.45 16.10
N ARG A 235 0.60 17.70 16.53
CA ARG A 235 1.83 17.40 15.75
C ARG A 235 2.72 18.61 15.47
N ALA A 236 2.52 19.72 16.19
CA ALA A 236 3.22 20.98 15.93
C ALA A 236 4.57 21.09 16.65
N THR A 237 4.70 20.49 17.84
CA THR A 237 5.88 20.69 18.71
C THR A 237 6.50 19.35 19.10
N SER A 238 7.82 19.23 18.97
CA SER A 238 8.58 18.06 19.42
C SER A 238 8.76 18.10 20.95
N HIS A 239 8.82 16.92 21.57
CA HIS A 239 9.17 16.80 22.98
C HIS A 239 10.56 17.35 23.32
N LEU A 240 11.43 17.49 22.32
CA LEU A 240 12.78 18.05 22.46
C LEU A 240 12.78 19.59 22.51
N ASP A 241 11.69 20.24 22.10
CA ASP A 241 11.57 21.70 22.06
C ASP A 241 11.09 22.32 23.40
N PHE A 242 10.68 21.46 24.34
CA PHE A 242 10.26 21.91 25.69
C PHE A 242 11.46 22.11 26.60
N ALA A 243 11.36 23.11 27.51
CA ALA A 243 12.41 23.38 28.47
C ALA A 243 12.60 22.26 29.50
N ALA A 244 11.55 21.52 29.81
CA ALA A 244 11.57 20.40 30.75
C ALA A 244 10.71 19.23 30.26
N TRP A 245 11.12 18.00 30.55
CA TRP A 245 10.39 16.79 30.20
C TRP A 245 8.97 16.75 30.78
N GLY A 246 8.76 17.32 31.96
CA GLY A 246 7.43 17.42 32.57
C GLY A 246 6.47 18.31 31.78
N GLU A 247 6.98 19.35 31.12
CA GLU A 247 6.18 20.22 30.24
C GLU A 247 5.78 19.47 28.97
N ALA A 248 6.72 18.74 28.33
CA ALA A 248 6.45 17.91 27.19
C ALA A 248 5.40 16.82 27.50
N GLU A 249 5.46 16.24 28.68
CA GLU A 249 4.51 15.26 29.17
C GLU A 249 3.13 15.87 29.41
N ALA A 250 3.06 17.01 30.08
CA ALA A 250 1.81 17.76 30.32
C ALA A 250 1.14 18.19 29.01
N ALA A 251 1.94 18.52 27.97
CA ALA A 251 1.48 18.82 26.61
C ALA A 251 1.08 17.57 25.81
N GLY A 252 1.24 16.36 26.36
CA GLY A 252 0.87 15.10 25.71
C GLY A 252 1.88 14.59 24.68
N ALA A 253 3.06 15.23 24.56
CA ALA A 253 4.08 14.84 23.57
C ALA A 253 4.72 13.47 23.86
N LEU A 254 4.71 13.02 25.12
CA LEU A 254 5.26 11.71 25.53
C LEU A 254 4.21 10.58 25.59
N SER A 255 3.04 10.79 24.98
CA SER A 255 1.99 9.78 24.88
C SER A 255 2.06 9.07 23.52
N LEU A 256 2.10 7.73 23.51
CA LEU A 256 1.91 6.97 22.28
C LEU A 256 0.45 7.10 21.83
N ARG A 257 0.25 7.61 20.62
CA ARG A 257 -1.07 7.93 20.07
C ARG A 257 -1.21 7.36 18.66
N GLN A 258 -2.44 6.99 18.30
CA GLN A 258 -2.77 6.58 16.94
C GLN A 258 -4.08 7.22 16.48
N ASP A 259 -4.02 7.94 15.38
CA ASP A 259 -5.21 8.47 14.70
C ASP A 259 -5.93 7.33 13.97
N ILE A 260 -6.93 6.73 14.64
CA ILE A 260 -7.65 5.58 14.12
C ILE A 260 -8.49 5.88 12.87
N ARG A 261 -8.78 7.15 12.61
CA ARG A 261 -9.54 7.58 11.41
C ARG A 261 -8.75 7.33 10.14
N LEU A 262 -7.42 7.28 10.25
CA LEU A 262 -6.51 7.00 9.13
C LEU A 262 -6.30 5.51 8.86
N LEU A 263 -6.61 4.62 9.83
CA LEU A 263 -6.33 3.19 9.70
C LEU A 263 -7.04 2.48 8.52
N PRO A 264 -8.31 2.78 8.20
CA PRO A 264 -8.95 2.17 7.01
C PRO A 264 -8.16 2.45 5.73
N HIS A 265 -7.56 3.63 5.64
CA HIS A 265 -6.78 4.04 4.48
C HIS A 265 -5.42 3.36 4.37
N LEU A 266 -4.84 2.91 5.50
CA LEU A 266 -3.59 2.18 5.49
C LEU A 266 -3.68 0.90 4.66
N PHE A 267 -4.76 0.13 4.84
CA PHE A 267 -4.95 -1.12 4.11
C PHE A 267 -5.21 -0.88 2.62
N ASP A 268 -6.01 0.15 2.29
CA ASP A 268 -6.24 0.55 0.89
C ASP A 268 -4.92 0.87 0.19
N VAL A 269 -4.09 1.74 0.79
CA VAL A 269 -2.74 2.07 0.28
C VAL A 269 -1.89 0.83 0.04
N CYS A 270 -1.84 -0.04 1.05
CA CYS A 270 -0.98 -1.22 0.97
C CYS A 270 -1.48 -2.24 -0.06
N ILE A 271 -2.79 -2.49 -0.15
CA ILE A 271 -3.34 -3.42 -1.15
C ILE A 271 -3.21 -2.85 -2.57
N HIS A 272 -3.32 -1.52 -2.75
CA HIS A 272 -3.00 -0.91 -4.03
C HIS A 272 -1.54 -1.19 -4.44
N GLU A 273 -0.60 -1.05 -3.50
CA GLU A 273 0.81 -1.37 -3.78
C GLU A 273 1.00 -2.86 -4.08
N TYR A 274 0.26 -3.76 -3.41
CA TYR A 274 0.25 -5.19 -3.74
C TYR A 274 -0.29 -5.45 -5.15
N ALA A 275 -1.36 -4.77 -5.55
CA ALA A 275 -1.90 -4.85 -6.90
C ALA A 275 -0.87 -4.41 -7.95
N HIS A 276 -0.12 -3.31 -7.66
CA HIS A 276 0.98 -2.90 -8.51
C HIS A 276 2.07 -3.97 -8.63
N LEU A 277 2.46 -4.61 -7.52
CA LEU A 277 3.45 -5.70 -7.52
C LEU A 277 2.95 -6.91 -8.35
N ALA A 278 1.67 -7.25 -8.25
CA ALA A 278 1.07 -8.33 -9.02
C ALA A 278 1.05 -8.01 -10.53
N HIS A 279 0.58 -6.83 -10.92
CA HIS A 279 0.53 -6.40 -12.33
C HIS A 279 1.92 -6.25 -12.97
N THR A 280 2.94 -5.96 -12.17
CA THR A 280 4.34 -5.86 -12.65
C THR A 280 5.09 -7.18 -12.59
N GLY A 281 4.40 -8.30 -12.31
CA GLY A 281 4.94 -9.66 -12.38
C GLY A 281 5.81 -10.09 -11.18
N TRP A 282 5.76 -9.37 -10.05
CA TRP A 282 6.48 -9.74 -8.84
C TRP A 282 5.77 -10.82 -8.01
N VAL A 283 4.46 -10.95 -8.18
CA VAL A 283 3.65 -11.99 -7.52
C VAL A 283 3.41 -13.13 -8.52
N PRO A 284 3.58 -14.40 -8.11
CA PRO A 284 3.35 -15.53 -9.00
C PRO A 284 1.91 -15.58 -9.51
N GLY A 285 1.71 -15.79 -10.83
CA GLY A 285 0.38 -15.87 -11.46
C GLY A 285 -0.50 -17.02 -10.95
N ARG A 286 0.09 -18.06 -10.35
CA ARG A 286 -0.64 -19.17 -9.68
C ARG A 286 -1.20 -18.78 -8.30
N GLY A 287 -0.92 -17.57 -7.84
CA GLY A 287 -1.33 -17.06 -6.52
C GLY A 287 -0.34 -17.40 -5.39
N ILE A 288 -0.76 -17.14 -4.16
CA ILE A 288 0.00 -17.31 -2.93
C ILE A 288 -0.50 -18.54 -2.19
N ASP A 289 0.42 -19.39 -1.68
CA ASP A 289 0.08 -20.63 -0.98
C ASP A 289 -0.08 -20.42 0.54
N HIS A 290 0.74 -19.53 1.14
CA HIS A 290 0.66 -19.15 2.54
C HIS A 290 0.76 -17.64 2.69
N PHE A 291 -0.18 -17.04 3.43
CA PHE A 291 -0.27 -15.60 3.63
C PHE A 291 -0.16 -15.25 5.11
N LEU A 292 0.91 -14.58 5.48
CA LEU A 292 1.19 -14.07 6.82
C LEU A 292 0.99 -12.56 6.82
N CYS A 293 -0.12 -12.09 7.36
CA CYS A 293 -0.46 -10.67 7.39
C CYS A 293 -0.41 -10.11 8.81
N HIS A 294 0.41 -9.09 9.02
CA HIS A 294 0.41 -8.31 10.25
C HIS A 294 -0.72 -7.26 10.22
N TYR A 295 -1.98 -7.70 10.40
CA TYR A 295 -3.14 -6.78 10.41
C TYR A 295 -3.42 -6.13 11.78
N SER A 296 -2.59 -6.35 12.79
CA SER A 296 -2.61 -5.75 14.13
C SER A 296 -3.91 -5.94 14.95
N SER A 297 -5.03 -6.26 14.33
CA SER A 297 -6.34 -6.51 14.95
C SER A 297 -7.19 -7.36 13.99
N GLU A 298 -7.89 -8.37 14.50
CA GLU A 298 -8.78 -9.21 13.68
C GLU A 298 -9.91 -8.43 13.01
N ARG A 299 -10.26 -7.27 13.55
CA ARG A 299 -11.19 -6.33 12.92
C ARG A 299 -10.82 -5.99 11.48
N PHE A 300 -9.53 -6.01 11.13
CA PHE A 300 -9.05 -5.68 9.79
C PHE A 300 -9.02 -6.86 8.82
N ILE A 301 -9.24 -8.08 9.30
CA ILE A 301 -9.28 -9.27 8.43
C ILE A 301 -10.33 -9.14 7.32
N PRO A 302 -11.60 -8.78 7.61
CA PRO A 302 -12.60 -8.59 6.56
C PRO A 302 -12.22 -7.46 5.59
N VAL A 303 -11.58 -6.40 6.08
CA VAL A 303 -11.14 -5.27 5.25
C VAL A 303 -10.10 -5.73 4.23
N VAL A 304 -9.05 -6.43 4.68
CA VAL A 304 -8.00 -6.94 3.79
C VAL A 304 -8.57 -7.96 2.79
N ASP A 305 -9.45 -8.84 3.23
CA ASP A 305 -10.08 -9.86 2.39
C ASP A 305 -10.95 -9.22 1.29
N GLU A 306 -11.79 -8.26 1.66
CA GLU A 306 -12.62 -7.49 0.73
C GLU A 306 -11.76 -6.72 -0.29
N LEU A 307 -10.70 -6.03 0.20
CA LEU A 307 -9.78 -5.28 -0.64
C LEU A 307 -9.07 -6.17 -1.67
N LEU A 308 -8.55 -7.32 -1.23
CA LEU A 308 -7.93 -8.31 -2.12
C LEU A 308 -8.94 -8.86 -3.14
N GLY A 309 -10.17 -9.17 -2.70
CA GLY A 309 -11.24 -9.68 -3.57
C GLY A 309 -11.62 -8.67 -4.65
N LYS A 310 -11.83 -7.40 -4.29
CA LYS A 310 -12.15 -6.34 -5.24
C LYS A 310 -11.00 -6.04 -6.21
N ALA A 311 -9.76 -6.20 -5.77
CA ALA A 311 -8.58 -6.10 -6.63
C ALA A 311 -8.37 -7.32 -7.54
N GLN A 312 -9.23 -8.35 -7.45
CA GLN A 312 -9.09 -9.64 -8.15
C GLN A 312 -7.81 -10.41 -7.79
N LEU A 313 -7.28 -10.16 -6.60
CA LEU A 313 -6.07 -10.77 -6.05
C LEU A 313 -6.39 -11.56 -4.78
N GLY A 314 -7.62 -12.08 -4.67
CA GLY A 314 -8.10 -12.81 -3.50
C GLY A 314 -7.20 -13.99 -3.13
N ILE A 315 -6.82 -14.06 -1.86
CA ILE A 315 -6.09 -15.20 -1.29
C ILE A 315 -7.08 -15.98 -0.43
N PRO A 316 -7.35 -17.27 -0.72
CA PRO A 316 -8.29 -18.09 0.05
C PRO A 316 -7.98 -18.06 1.55
N ARG A 317 -9.02 -17.95 2.39
CA ARG A 317 -8.87 -17.78 3.85
C ARG A 317 -8.13 -18.92 4.53
N GLU A 318 -8.20 -20.13 4.03
CA GLU A 318 -7.47 -21.30 4.51
C GLU A 318 -5.95 -21.22 4.31
N ARG A 319 -5.48 -20.26 3.49
CA ARG A 319 -4.05 -19.96 3.28
C ARG A 319 -3.54 -18.84 4.21
N TRP A 320 -4.42 -18.19 4.95
CA TRP A 320 -4.04 -17.16 5.90
C TRP A 320 -3.61 -17.81 7.22
N TRP A 321 -2.50 -17.36 7.74
CA TRP A 321 -2.00 -17.80 9.02
C TRP A 321 -1.69 -16.62 9.93
N SER A 322 -2.02 -16.73 11.21
CA SER A 322 -1.79 -15.68 12.20
C SER A 322 -1.72 -16.29 13.60
N ASN A 323 -0.91 -15.69 14.45
CA ASN A 323 -0.82 -15.99 15.88
C ASN A 323 -1.27 -14.81 16.76
N LEU A 324 -1.91 -13.80 16.17
CA LEU A 324 -2.33 -12.57 16.85
C LEU A 324 -3.14 -12.84 18.12
N ALA A 325 -4.05 -13.80 18.09
CA ALA A 325 -4.90 -14.13 19.23
C ALA A 325 -4.11 -14.52 20.50
N TRP A 326 -3.00 -15.21 20.33
CA TRP A 326 -2.22 -15.80 21.42
C TRP A 326 -0.92 -15.05 21.76
N ARG A 327 -0.39 -14.26 20.84
CA ARG A 327 0.86 -13.52 21.01
C ARG A 327 0.64 -12.02 21.17
N GLY A 328 -0.57 -11.54 20.79
CA GLY A 328 -0.88 -10.13 20.75
C GLY A 328 -0.14 -9.40 19.62
N ASN A 329 -0.31 -8.09 19.56
CA ASN A 329 0.37 -7.24 18.59
C ASN A 329 1.76 -6.83 19.13
N THR A 330 2.82 -7.47 18.68
CA THR A 330 4.21 -7.17 19.06
C THR A 330 4.89 -6.14 18.14
N GLY A 331 4.11 -5.29 17.44
CA GLY A 331 4.63 -4.19 16.62
C GLY A 331 5.60 -4.66 15.52
N ALA A 332 6.81 -4.08 15.48
CA ALA A 332 7.84 -4.46 14.51
C ALA A 332 8.26 -5.93 14.62
N ALA A 333 8.20 -6.53 15.80
CA ALA A 333 8.57 -7.93 16.00
C ALA A 333 7.54 -8.91 15.44
N SER A 334 6.28 -8.48 15.22
CA SER A 334 5.16 -9.38 14.90
C SER A 334 5.44 -10.32 13.74
N ILE A 335 5.99 -9.83 12.63
CA ILE A 335 6.18 -10.70 11.46
C ILE A 335 7.27 -11.74 11.66
N PHE A 336 8.31 -11.46 12.45
CA PHE A 336 9.35 -12.44 12.77
C PHE A 336 8.87 -13.46 13.80
N VAL A 337 8.07 -13.04 14.79
CA VAL A 337 7.37 -13.92 15.71
C VAL A 337 6.40 -14.84 14.97
N MET A 338 5.64 -14.31 13.99
CA MET A 338 4.77 -15.10 13.12
C MET A 338 5.57 -16.12 12.31
N LEU A 339 6.65 -15.70 11.65
CA LEU A 339 7.51 -16.61 10.88
C LEU A 339 8.11 -17.73 11.75
N SER A 340 8.63 -17.37 12.94
CA SER A 340 9.19 -18.34 13.86
C SER A 340 8.17 -19.40 14.27
N GLU A 341 6.96 -18.99 14.64
CA GLU A 341 5.91 -19.92 15.05
C GLU A 341 5.33 -20.71 13.87
N PHE A 342 5.09 -20.05 12.72
CA PHE A 342 4.64 -20.69 11.49
C PHE A 342 5.58 -21.83 11.06
N LEU A 343 6.89 -21.59 11.05
CA LEU A 343 7.87 -22.62 10.69
C LEU A 343 7.92 -23.77 11.69
N ARG A 344 7.64 -23.53 12.97
CA ARG A 344 7.57 -24.59 13.99
C ARG A 344 6.32 -25.44 13.89
N THR A 345 5.19 -24.84 13.51
CA THR A 345 3.88 -25.51 13.54
C THR A 345 3.44 -26.04 12.18
N GLU A 346 3.83 -25.39 11.09
CA GLU A 346 3.33 -25.66 9.74
C GLU A 346 4.38 -26.25 8.80
N SER A 347 5.64 -26.42 9.24
CA SER A 347 6.73 -26.92 8.36
C SER A 347 6.39 -28.25 7.67
N ALA A 348 5.66 -29.15 8.34
CA ALA A 348 5.22 -30.41 7.76
C ALA A 348 4.21 -30.28 6.60
N ARG A 349 3.57 -29.12 6.45
CA ARG A 349 2.60 -28.81 5.38
C ARG A 349 3.24 -28.15 4.17
N LEU A 350 4.44 -27.59 4.33
CA LEU A 350 5.18 -26.93 3.25
C LEU A 350 5.61 -27.92 2.18
N LYS A 351 5.51 -27.51 0.92
CA LYS A 351 5.90 -28.32 -0.25
C LYS A 351 6.84 -27.52 -1.13
N HIS A 352 7.67 -28.24 -1.88
CA HIS A 352 8.50 -27.62 -2.91
C HIS A 352 7.66 -26.76 -3.86
N GLY A 353 8.09 -25.55 -4.08
CA GLY A 353 7.42 -24.57 -4.92
C GLY A 353 6.36 -23.73 -4.19
N ASP A 354 5.97 -24.04 -2.95
CA ASP A 354 5.05 -23.19 -2.20
C ASP A 354 5.63 -21.79 -2.00
N THR A 355 4.76 -20.81 -1.98
CA THR A 355 5.10 -19.40 -1.73
C THR A 355 4.53 -18.93 -0.40
N VAL A 356 5.35 -18.23 0.38
CA VAL A 356 4.95 -17.57 1.62
C VAL A 356 5.05 -16.07 1.42
N LEU A 357 3.92 -15.38 1.36
CA LEU A 357 3.86 -13.93 1.30
C LEU A 357 3.67 -13.37 2.70
N CYS A 358 4.59 -12.52 3.13
CA CYS A 358 4.43 -11.73 4.35
C CYS A 358 4.05 -10.29 3.99
N PHE A 359 3.01 -9.78 4.64
CA PHE A 359 2.47 -8.46 4.44
C PHE A 359 2.46 -7.66 5.74
N ILE A 360 3.13 -6.51 5.74
CA ILE A 360 3.34 -5.67 6.90
C ILE A 360 2.91 -4.23 6.60
N PRO A 361 1.63 -3.90 6.78
CA PRO A 361 1.15 -2.51 6.73
C PRO A 361 1.65 -1.75 7.95
N GLU A 362 2.34 -0.64 7.75
CA GLU A 362 2.88 0.19 8.83
C GLU A 362 2.07 1.46 9.01
N SER A 363 1.55 1.66 10.22
CA SER A 363 0.69 2.79 10.56
C SER A 363 1.43 4.05 11.05
N GLY A 364 2.75 4.08 11.12
CA GLY A 364 3.51 5.26 11.58
C GLY A 364 3.19 6.49 10.73
N ARG A 365 3.58 6.44 9.47
CA ARG A 365 3.24 7.43 8.45
C ARG A 365 3.06 6.76 7.08
N PHE A 366 2.47 5.59 7.10
CA PHE A 366 2.12 4.70 6.02
C PHE A 366 3.32 4.21 5.20
N THR A 367 3.73 3.00 5.52
CA THR A 367 4.70 2.25 4.74
C THR A 367 4.10 0.88 4.40
N ALA A 368 4.14 0.49 3.15
CA ALA A 368 3.81 -0.87 2.71
C ALA A 368 5.09 -1.73 2.75
N GLY A 369 5.08 -2.77 3.58
CA GLY A 369 6.14 -3.75 3.67
C GLY A 369 5.69 -5.11 3.16
N TYR A 370 6.49 -5.73 2.30
CA TYR A 370 6.26 -7.07 1.77
C TYR A 370 7.55 -7.86 1.69
N MET A 371 7.45 -9.17 1.85
CA MET A 371 8.50 -10.13 1.48
C MET A 371 7.89 -11.40 0.93
N LEU A 372 8.53 -11.98 -0.07
CA LEU A 372 8.15 -13.26 -0.66
C LEU A 372 9.23 -14.29 -0.42
N LEU A 373 8.84 -15.39 0.19
CA LEU A 373 9.66 -16.58 0.35
C LEU A 373 9.13 -17.69 -0.57
N GLU A 374 10.02 -18.52 -1.08
CA GLU A 374 9.69 -19.72 -1.85
C GLU A 374 10.32 -20.95 -1.19
N VAL A 375 9.55 -22.01 -1.10
CA VAL A 375 10.00 -23.30 -0.56
C VAL A 375 10.74 -24.07 -1.64
N GLU A 376 12.04 -24.32 -1.46
CA GLU A 376 12.85 -25.16 -2.35
C GLU A 376 13.20 -26.48 -1.66
N ASP A 377 13.13 -27.60 -2.42
CA ASP A 377 13.66 -28.88 -1.96
C ASP A 377 15.14 -28.99 -2.35
N ALA A 378 16.02 -29.18 -1.37
CA ALA A 378 17.45 -29.32 -1.61
C ALA A 378 17.82 -30.45 -2.57
N ALA A 379 17.00 -31.52 -2.66
CA ALA A 379 17.20 -32.64 -3.56
C ALA A 379 16.79 -32.35 -5.02
N GLN A 380 15.97 -31.30 -5.23
CA GLN A 380 15.43 -30.92 -6.54
C GLN A 380 15.99 -29.60 -7.06
N ALA A 381 16.90 -28.96 -6.30
CA ALA A 381 17.50 -27.71 -6.72
C ALA A 381 18.34 -27.93 -8.00
N PRO A 382 18.05 -27.24 -9.12
CA PRO A 382 18.88 -27.32 -10.30
C PRO A 382 20.28 -26.80 -9.94
N THR A 383 21.31 -27.54 -10.34
CA THR A 383 22.70 -27.06 -10.33
C THR A 383 22.74 -25.70 -11.02
N ALA A 384 23.13 -24.67 -10.28
CA ALA A 384 23.01 -23.28 -10.67
C ALA A 384 23.67 -23.01 -12.02
N THR A 385 22.84 -22.82 -13.03
CA THR A 385 23.20 -21.96 -14.17
C THR A 385 22.70 -20.56 -13.79
N PRO A 386 23.54 -19.52 -13.85
CA PRO A 386 23.10 -18.18 -13.53
C PRO A 386 22.05 -17.78 -14.58
N ALA A 387 20.78 -17.86 -14.21
CA ALA A 387 19.73 -17.24 -14.96
C ALA A 387 20.03 -15.73 -14.91
N LYS A 388 20.52 -15.18 -16.03
CA LYS A 388 20.45 -13.75 -16.27
C LYS A 388 19.01 -13.34 -16.01
N ALA A 389 18.79 -12.72 -14.87
CA ALA A 389 17.63 -11.88 -14.70
C ALA A 389 17.75 -10.82 -15.81
N THR A 390 16.99 -10.98 -16.87
CA THR A 390 16.70 -9.87 -17.76
C THR A 390 15.93 -8.88 -16.90
N ALA A 391 16.70 -7.99 -16.26
CA ALA A 391 16.18 -6.74 -15.81
C ALA A 391 15.61 -6.09 -17.08
N ARG A 392 14.30 -6.17 -17.28
CA ARG A 392 13.60 -5.23 -18.11
C ARG A 392 13.90 -3.87 -17.47
N SER A 393 14.84 -3.16 -18.06
CA SER A 393 15.05 -1.75 -17.84
C SER A 393 13.81 -1.04 -18.37
N ALA A 394 12.74 -1.10 -17.59
CA ALA A 394 11.73 -0.07 -17.65
C ALA A 394 12.29 1.06 -16.78
N THR A 395 12.74 2.13 -17.41
CA THR A 395 12.74 3.45 -16.81
C THR A 395 11.26 3.86 -16.62
N ALA A 396 10.54 3.10 -15.80
CA ALA A 396 9.28 3.55 -15.25
C ALA A 396 9.64 4.47 -14.10
N GLU A 397 9.28 5.75 -14.21
CA GLU A 397 9.15 6.59 -13.03
C GLU A 397 8.49 5.77 -11.93
N ALA A 398 9.04 5.86 -10.71
CA ALA A 398 8.47 5.15 -9.58
C ALA A 398 6.97 5.47 -9.50
N PRO A 399 6.08 4.45 -9.47
CA PRO A 399 4.66 4.72 -9.40
C PRO A 399 4.37 5.62 -8.21
N ALA A 400 3.51 6.58 -8.45
CA ALA A 400 3.08 7.52 -7.43
C ALA A 400 2.38 6.81 -6.27
N ALA A 401 2.38 7.44 -5.10
CA ALA A 401 1.73 6.87 -3.92
C ALA A 401 0.23 6.66 -4.16
N PRO A 402 -0.34 5.54 -3.74
CA PRO A 402 -1.75 5.24 -3.88
C PRO A 402 -2.64 6.08 -2.97
N ASP A 403 -3.89 6.04 -3.26
CA ASP A 403 -4.90 6.91 -2.73
C ASP A 403 -5.63 6.40 -1.49
N LEU A 404 -6.24 7.33 -0.75
CA LEU A 404 -6.91 7.09 0.54
C LEU A 404 -8.41 6.84 0.45
N LEU A 405 -8.93 6.29 -0.62
CA LEU A 405 -10.34 5.99 -0.64
C LEU A 405 -10.65 4.57 -0.16
N PRO A 406 -11.71 4.42 0.65
CA PRO A 406 -12.13 3.10 1.10
C PRO A 406 -12.74 2.22 -0.01
N ASP A 407 -13.08 2.80 -1.15
CA ASP A 407 -13.62 2.03 -2.28
C ASP A 407 -12.52 1.52 -3.21
N VAL A 408 -12.22 0.25 -3.08
CA VAL A 408 -11.19 -0.45 -3.86
C VAL A 408 -11.57 -0.78 -5.29
N SER A 409 -12.81 -0.53 -5.72
CA SER A 409 -13.16 -0.66 -7.14
C SER A 409 -12.28 0.23 -8.01
N THR A 410 -11.78 1.34 -7.44
CA THR A 410 -10.84 2.25 -8.10
C THR A 410 -9.45 1.66 -8.33
N ILE A 411 -9.07 0.61 -7.61
CA ILE A 411 -7.75 -0.04 -7.76
C ILE A 411 -7.72 -0.88 -9.04
N ALA A 412 -8.82 -1.56 -9.37
CA ALA A 412 -8.89 -2.36 -10.57
C ALA A 412 -8.70 -1.49 -11.83
N PRO A 413 -7.92 -1.95 -12.82
CA PRO A 413 -7.86 -1.27 -14.11
C PRO A 413 -9.24 -1.34 -14.79
N PRO A 414 -9.53 -0.45 -15.74
CA PRO A 414 -10.77 -0.49 -16.53
C PRO A 414 -11.05 -1.86 -17.16
N HIS A 415 -10.00 -2.54 -17.62
CA HIS A 415 -10.06 -3.92 -18.12
C HIS A 415 -9.00 -4.78 -17.43
N ASP A 416 -9.38 -5.99 -17.00
CA ASP A 416 -8.47 -6.96 -16.40
C ASP A 416 -7.64 -7.68 -17.49
N PRO A 417 -6.30 -7.51 -17.53
CA PRO A 417 -5.45 -8.20 -18.48
C PRO A 417 -5.55 -9.74 -18.42
N ASN A 418 -5.86 -10.29 -17.24
CA ASN A 418 -5.92 -11.74 -17.03
C ASN A 418 -7.19 -12.38 -17.59
N GLN A 419 -8.24 -11.59 -17.86
CA GLN A 419 -9.50 -12.03 -18.44
C GLN A 419 -9.54 -11.80 -19.98
N ALA A 420 -8.51 -11.16 -20.52
CA ALA A 420 -8.44 -10.80 -21.92
C ALA A 420 -7.95 -11.95 -22.81
N PRO A 421 -8.32 -11.95 -24.11
CA PRO A 421 -7.68 -12.81 -25.10
C PRO A 421 -6.16 -12.65 -25.07
N ALA A 422 -5.41 -13.74 -25.27
CA ALA A 422 -3.95 -13.76 -25.23
C ALA A 422 -3.30 -12.71 -26.16
N THR A 423 -3.95 -12.38 -27.27
CA THR A 423 -3.50 -11.36 -28.24
C THR A 423 -3.58 -9.93 -27.70
N LEU A 424 -4.45 -9.65 -26.72
CA LEU A 424 -4.64 -8.33 -26.11
C LEU A 424 -3.94 -8.19 -24.76
N ALA A 425 -3.61 -9.28 -24.11
CA ALA A 425 -3.05 -9.27 -22.75
C ALA A 425 -1.80 -8.38 -22.61
N PRO A 426 -0.83 -8.34 -23.55
CA PRO A 426 0.32 -7.44 -23.45
C PRO A 426 -0.07 -5.95 -23.46
N LEU A 427 -0.97 -5.54 -24.37
CA LEU A 427 -1.46 -4.17 -24.45
C LEU A 427 -2.21 -3.76 -23.18
N LEU A 428 -3.12 -4.61 -22.71
CA LEU A 428 -3.91 -4.34 -21.51
C LEU A 428 -3.06 -4.32 -20.24
N THR A 429 -1.99 -5.12 -20.17
CA THR A 429 -1.02 -5.07 -19.06
C THR A 429 -0.30 -3.73 -19.00
N GLU A 430 0.12 -3.20 -20.16
CA GLU A 430 0.78 -1.89 -20.20
C GLU A 430 -0.20 -0.76 -19.87
N LEU A 431 -1.42 -0.81 -20.39
CA LEU A 431 -2.48 0.14 -20.05
C LEU A 431 -2.88 0.07 -18.56
N ALA A 432 -2.94 -1.13 -17.97
CA ALA A 432 -3.21 -1.29 -16.54
C ALA A 432 -2.12 -0.65 -15.66
N SER A 433 -0.85 -0.83 -16.02
CA SER A 433 0.27 -0.18 -15.31
C SER A 433 0.19 1.35 -15.41
N LEU A 434 -0.12 1.87 -16.60
CA LEU A 434 -0.30 3.31 -16.82
C LEU A 434 -1.50 3.85 -16.04
N TRP A 435 -2.61 3.10 -16.00
CA TRP A 435 -3.80 3.44 -15.23
C TRP A 435 -3.49 3.55 -13.74
N GLN A 436 -2.73 2.61 -13.17
CA GLN A 436 -2.35 2.63 -11.75
C GLN A 436 -1.56 3.89 -11.40
N ASP A 437 -0.59 4.29 -12.23
CA ASP A 437 0.16 5.53 -12.02
C ASP A 437 -0.76 6.76 -12.11
N TYR A 438 -1.54 6.87 -13.19
CA TYR A 438 -2.45 7.99 -13.42
C TYR A 438 -3.45 8.14 -12.27
N ARG A 439 -4.18 7.07 -11.95
CA ARG A 439 -5.17 7.03 -10.87
C ARG A 439 -4.55 7.52 -9.56
N SER A 440 -3.42 6.98 -9.20
CA SER A 440 -2.70 7.31 -7.98
C SER A 440 -2.35 8.80 -7.89
N ARG A 441 -1.95 9.41 -9.01
CA ARG A 441 -1.61 10.84 -9.09
C ARG A 441 -2.85 11.74 -9.05
N VAL A 442 -3.95 11.37 -9.72
CA VAL A 442 -5.23 12.10 -9.67
C VAL A 442 -5.70 12.27 -8.23
N TRP A 443 -5.66 11.21 -7.44
CA TRP A 443 -6.10 11.23 -6.05
C TRP A 443 -5.27 12.14 -5.13
N ARG A 444 -4.07 12.51 -5.53
CA ARG A 444 -3.20 13.43 -4.80
C ARG A 444 -3.37 14.89 -5.22
N THR A 445 -4.17 15.16 -6.24
CA THR A 445 -4.44 16.53 -6.67
C THR A 445 -5.14 17.34 -5.57
N PRO A 446 -4.92 18.66 -5.52
CA PRO A 446 -5.48 19.52 -4.48
C PRO A 446 -7.01 19.41 -4.33
N LEU A 447 -7.72 19.29 -5.45
CA LEU A 447 -9.19 19.13 -5.45
C LEU A 447 -9.59 17.84 -4.71
N LEU A 448 -9.04 16.70 -5.10
CA LEU A 448 -9.38 15.41 -4.52
C LEU A 448 -8.94 15.29 -3.06
N GLN A 449 -7.81 15.92 -2.70
CA GLN A 449 -7.39 16.04 -1.31
C GLN A 449 -8.41 16.79 -0.45
N ARG A 450 -8.99 17.89 -0.97
CA ARG A 450 -10.07 18.61 -0.25
C ARG A 450 -11.32 17.76 -0.10
N ILE A 451 -11.74 17.03 -1.14
CA ILE A 451 -12.87 16.09 -1.08
C ILE A 451 -12.65 15.06 0.03
N ARG A 452 -11.53 14.35 0.00
CA ARG A 452 -11.19 13.26 0.93
C ARG A 452 -11.08 13.70 2.39
N THR A 453 -10.61 14.91 2.62
CA THR A 453 -10.42 15.44 3.98
C THR A 453 -11.65 16.20 4.50
N GLY A 454 -12.76 16.23 3.75
CA GLY A 454 -13.98 16.95 4.12
C GLY A 454 -13.81 18.48 4.16
N ARG A 455 -12.79 18.99 3.45
CA ARG A 455 -12.48 20.44 3.41
C ARG A 455 -12.93 21.11 2.10
N LEU A 456 -13.58 20.36 1.22
CA LEU A 456 -14.11 20.91 -0.01
C LEU A 456 -15.20 21.94 0.29
N GLN A 457 -15.15 23.08 -0.41
CA GLN A 457 -16.17 24.10 -0.35
C GLN A 457 -17.04 24.08 -1.61
N THR A 458 -18.26 24.59 -1.51
CA THR A 458 -19.16 24.70 -2.69
C THR A 458 -18.50 25.49 -3.82
N ALA A 459 -17.73 26.52 -3.51
CA ALA A 459 -16.98 27.30 -4.50
C ALA A 459 -15.94 26.47 -5.27
N ASP A 460 -15.28 25.51 -4.62
CA ASP A 460 -14.33 24.60 -5.26
C ASP A 460 -15.03 23.67 -6.26
N TYR A 461 -16.22 23.17 -5.89
CA TYR A 461 -17.04 22.30 -6.73
C TYR A 461 -17.60 23.06 -7.94
N VAL A 462 -18.09 24.29 -7.74
CA VAL A 462 -18.53 25.18 -8.82
C VAL A 462 -17.38 25.48 -9.77
N ARG A 463 -16.18 25.78 -9.25
CA ARG A 463 -14.98 26.04 -10.06
C ARG A 463 -14.59 24.80 -10.89
N TRP A 464 -14.60 23.63 -10.29
CA TRP A 464 -14.36 22.38 -11.02
C TRP A 464 -15.32 22.25 -12.20
N MET A 465 -16.64 22.38 -11.98
CA MET A 465 -17.63 22.26 -13.03
C MET A 465 -17.45 23.34 -14.12
N SER A 466 -17.09 24.57 -13.75
CA SER A 466 -16.87 25.65 -14.73
C SER A 466 -15.76 25.31 -15.75
N HIS A 467 -14.73 24.56 -15.34
CA HIS A 467 -13.66 24.10 -16.21
C HIS A 467 -14.02 22.82 -16.98
N TRP A 468 -14.87 21.96 -16.39
CA TRP A 468 -15.23 20.68 -17.01
C TRP A 468 -16.37 20.80 -18.02
N VAL A 469 -17.32 21.71 -17.85
CA VAL A 469 -18.39 21.93 -18.83
C VAL A 469 -17.85 22.15 -20.27
N PRO A 470 -16.90 23.07 -20.52
CA PRO A 470 -16.33 23.20 -21.86
C PRO A 470 -15.46 22.02 -22.27
N GLN A 471 -14.88 21.24 -21.33
CA GLN A 471 -14.11 20.04 -21.64
C GLN A 471 -15.01 18.90 -22.11
N VAL A 472 -16.11 18.63 -21.41
CA VAL A 472 -17.08 17.59 -21.77
C VAL A 472 -17.74 17.90 -23.11
N ARG A 473 -18.04 19.17 -23.41
CA ARG A 473 -18.57 19.59 -24.71
C ARG A 473 -17.68 19.18 -25.88
N GLU A 474 -16.35 19.24 -25.72
CA GLU A 474 -15.39 18.92 -26.78
C GLU A 474 -15.21 17.40 -26.96
N GLY A 475 -15.58 16.57 -25.97
CA GLY A 475 -15.41 15.11 -26.01
C GLY A 475 -15.98 14.49 -27.27
N SER A 476 -17.26 14.75 -27.56
CA SER A 476 -17.91 14.25 -28.75
C SER A 476 -17.34 14.84 -30.06
N LEU A 477 -16.78 16.05 -30.03
CA LEU A 477 -16.28 16.72 -31.22
C LEU A 477 -14.98 16.13 -31.74
N TRP A 478 -13.96 15.96 -30.88
CA TRP A 478 -12.70 15.31 -31.30
C TRP A 478 -12.90 13.83 -31.65
N MET A 479 -13.86 13.11 -31.00
CA MET A 479 -14.20 11.74 -31.41
C MET A 479 -14.79 11.69 -32.81
N ARG A 480 -15.71 12.58 -33.17
CA ARG A 480 -16.28 12.67 -34.53
C ARG A 480 -15.24 13.07 -35.57
N GLU A 481 -14.36 14.01 -35.25
CA GLU A 481 -13.24 14.39 -36.11
C GLU A 481 -12.32 13.17 -36.36
N GLY A 482 -11.99 12.44 -35.30
CA GLY A 482 -11.22 11.21 -35.41
C GLY A 482 -11.92 10.12 -36.22
N ALA A 483 -13.23 9.93 -36.04
CA ALA A 483 -14.02 9.00 -36.82
C ALA A 483 -14.01 9.38 -38.33
N ALA A 484 -14.14 10.65 -38.65
CA ALA A 484 -14.05 11.14 -40.03
C ALA A 484 -12.68 10.96 -40.67
N SER A 485 -11.61 10.88 -39.86
CA SER A 485 -10.23 10.67 -40.31
C SER A 485 -9.86 9.18 -40.47
N LEU A 486 -10.75 8.26 -40.04
CA LEU A 486 -10.58 6.80 -40.20
C LEU A 486 -11.13 6.35 -41.57
N THR A 487 -10.28 5.79 -42.40
CA THR A 487 -10.62 5.38 -43.79
C THR A 487 -10.12 3.97 -44.12
N GLY A 488 -10.52 3.44 -45.24
CA GLY A 488 -10.08 2.12 -45.71
C GLY A 488 -10.49 1.00 -44.76
N GLU A 489 -9.55 0.21 -44.32
CA GLU A 489 -9.76 -0.94 -43.41
C GLU A 489 -10.29 -0.52 -42.03
N HIS A 490 -10.11 0.75 -41.65
CA HIS A 490 -10.58 1.30 -40.36
C HIS A 490 -12.02 1.87 -40.42
N ALA A 491 -12.73 1.76 -41.51
CA ALA A 491 -14.09 2.31 -41.67
C ALA A 491 -15.11 1.75 -40.66
N ALA A 492 -14.98 0.47 -40.29
CA ALA A 492 -15.83 -0.15 -39.26
C ALA A 492 -15.55 0.44 -37.85
N LEU A 493 -14.30 0.78 -37.53
CA LEU A 493 -13.92 1.46 -36.30
C LEU A 493 -14.50 2.87 -36.25
N ALA A 494 -14.53 3.60 -37.38
CA ALA A 494 -15.13 4.93 -37.48
C ALA A 494 -16.59 4.92 -37.02
N ALA A 495 -17.38 3.95 -37.46
CA ALA A 495 -18.79 3.83 -37.07
C ALA A 495 -18.94 3.59 -35.54
N LEU A 496 -18.06 2.81 -34.95
CA LEU A 496 -18.08 2.53 -33.50
C LEU A 496 -17.79 3.80 -32.66
N ILE A 497 -16.79 4.57 -33.09
CA ILE A 497 -16.41 5.83 -32.42
C ILE A 497 -17.50 6.90 -32.61
N ASP A 498 -18.14 6.98 -33.78
CA ASP A 498 -19.21 7.95 -34.03
C ASP A 498 -20.47 7.67 -33.18
N VAL A 499 -20.80 6.39 -32.96
CA VAL A 499 -21.87 5.99 -32.04
C VAL A 499 -21.53 6.45 -30.62
N HIS A 500 -20.31 6.23 -30.15
CA HIS A 500 -19.86 6.70 -28.82
C HIS A 500 -19.97 8.23 -28.71
N ALA A 501 -19.44 8.96 -29.70
CA ALA A 501 -19.54 10.41 -29.76
C ALA A 501 -20.99 10.92 -29.77
N GLY A 502 -21.90 10.16 -30.37
CA GLY A 502 -23.34 10.46 -30.40
C GLY A 502 -24.00 10.39 -29.02
N GLU A 503 -23.59 9.42 -28.20
CA GLU A 503 -24.08 9.27 -26.82
C GLU A 503 -23.61 10.41 -25.93
N GLU A 504 -22.34 10.80 -26.01
CA GLU A 504 -21.69 11.82 -25.19
C GLU A 504 -22.07 13.29 -25.55
N GLN A 505 -22.68 13.50 -26.70
CA GLN A 505 -22.82 14.85 -27.32
C GLN A 505 -23.58 15.90 -26.49
N ASN A 506 -24.36 15.49 -25.49
CA ASN A 506 -25.20 16.39 -24.69
C ASN A 506 -24.85 16.40 -23.20
N ASP A 507 -23.87 15.61 -22.75
CA ASP A 507 -23.56 15.42 -21.34
C ASP A 507 -23.06 16.70 -20.65
N PHE A 508 -22.40 17.57 -21.41
CA PHE A 508 -22.00 18.89 -20.92
C PHE A 508 -23.20 19.73 -20.46
N ARG A 509 -24.43 19.47 -20.97
CA ARG A 509 -25.64 20.17 -20.56
C ARG A 509 -26.08 19.73 -19.17
N ILE A 510 -25.98 18.42 -18.88
CA ILE A 510 -26.27 17.87 -17.54
C ILE A 510 -25.31 18.50 -16.52
N LEU A 511 -24.03 18.55 -16.86
CA LEU A 511 -23.01 19.16 -15.99
C LEU A 511 -23.23 20.67 -15.81
N HIS A 512 -23.68 21.41 -16.84
CA HIS A 512 -23.98 22.81 -16.71
C HIS A 512 -25.24 23.08 -15.86
N GLU A 513 -26.27 22.24 -15.94
CA GLU A 513 -27.39 22.29 -15.03
C GLU A 513 -26.98 22.07 -13.57
N ASP A 514 -26.11 21.08 -13.31
CA ASP A 514 -25.55 20.84 -11.99
C ASP A 514 -24.72 22.04 -11.49
N TYR A 515 -23.92 22.67 -12.39
CA TYR A 515 -23.17 23.89 -12.10
C TYR A 515 -24.08 25.04 -11.62
N LEU A 516 -25.17 25.27 -12.31
CA LEU A 516 -26.13 26.33 -11.95
C LEU A 516 -26.82 26.01 -10.61
N LYS A 517 -27.19 24.77 -10.35
CA LYS A 517 -27.80 24.31 -9.08
C LYS A 517 -26.83 24.40 -7.90
N ALA A 518 -25.54 24.23 -8.15
CA ALA A 518 -24.51 24.40 -7.14
C ALA A 518 -24.17 25.88 -6.84
N GLY A 519 -24.79 26.82 -7.53
CA GLY A 519 -24.57 28.26 -7.32
C GLY A 519 -23.66 28.92 -8.36
N GLY A 520 -23.35 28.24 -9.45
CA GLY A 520 -22.70 28.86 -10.61
C GLY A 520 -23.57 29.90 -11.26
N THR A 521 -23.00 30.98 -11.77
CA THR A 521 -23.75 32.17 -12.27
C THR A 521 -23.69 32.34 -13.78
N GLU A 522 -22.74 31.66 -14.45
CA GLU A 522 -22.60 31.83 -15.93
C GLU A 522 -23.59 30.93 -16.65
N THR A 523 -24.56 31.54 -17.32
CA THR A 523 -25.60 30.87 -18.12
C THR A 523 -25.19 30.67 -19.57
N ASP A 524 -24.22 31.45 -20.06
CA ASP A 524 -23.70 31.32 -21.42
C ASP A 524 -22.53 30.34 -21.46
N LEU A 525 -22.79 29.13 -21.93
CA LEU A 525 -21.82 28.07 -22.08
C LEU A 525 -20.55 28.46 -22.87
N THR A 526 -20.65 29.48 -23.74
CA THR A 526 -19.51 29.93 -24.55
C THR A 526 -18.54 30.80 -23.78
N ARG A 527 -18.91 31.25 -22.58
CA ARG A 527 -18.04 32.04 -21.69
C ARG A 527 -17.26 31.21 -20.68
N LEU A 528 -17.69 29.98 -20.42
CA LEU A 528 -16.92 29.07 -19.59
C LEU A 528 -15.60 28.68 -20.28
N ARG A 529 -14.54 28.64 -19.54
CA ARG A 529 -13.16 28.33 -20.04
C ARG A 529 -12.57 27.11 -19.34
N ARG A 530 -11.85 26.34 -20.11
CA ARG A 530 -10.98 25.30 -19.53
C ARG A 530 -9.80 25.95 -18.80
N ASN A 531 -9.27 25.27 -17.81
CA ASN A 531 -7.97 25.62 -17.24
C ASN A 531 -6.82 25.21 -18.18
N PRO A 532 -5.56 25.62 -17.91
CA PRO A 532 -4.42 25.32 -18.80
C PRO A 532 -4.27 23.84 -19.16
N GLY A 533 -4.50 22.93 -18.20
CA GLY A 533 -4.45 21.48 -18.45
C GLY A 533 -5.54 21.04 -19.42
N GLY A 534 -6.76 21.53 -19.25
CA GLY A 534 -7.88 21.24 -20.15
C GLY A 534 -7.67 21.82 -21.56
N GLU A 535 -7.10 23.02 -21.68
CA GLU A 535 -6.76 23.60 -23.00
C GLU A 535 -5.69 22.75 -23.71
N ALA A 536 -4.64 22.32 -23.00
CA ALA A 536 -3.59 21.48 -23.56
C ALA A 536 -4.13 20.10 -23.99
N LEU A 537 -4.97 19.48 -23.16
CA LEU A 537 -5.61 18.19 -23.47
C LEU A 537 -6.48 18.31 -24.72
N ASN A 538 -7.30 19.34 -24.81
CA ASN A 538 -8.18 19.57 -25.94
C ASN A 538 -7.40 19.77 -27.24
N ALA A 539 -6.38 20.63 -27.23
CA ALA A 539 -5.51 20.86 -28.38
C ALA A 539 -4.80 19.57 -28.85
N TYR A 540 -4.35 18.75 -27.91
CA TYR A 540 -3.70 17.47 -28.20
C TYR A 540 -4.67 16.49 -28.88
N LEU A 541 -5.89 16.33 -28.35
CA LEU A 541 -6.87 15.38 -28.87
C LEU A 541 -7.39 15.78 -30.25
N HIS A 542 -7.70 17.05 -30.50
CA HIS A 542 -8.08 17.54 -31.83
C HIS A 542 -6.91 17.41 -32.83
N GLY A 543 -5.68 17.77 -32.41
CA GLY A 543 -4.50 17.58 -33.24
C GLY A 543 -4.27 16.13 -33.66
N LEU A 544 -4.52 15.18 -32.75
CA LEU A 544 -4.43 13.76 -33.06
C LEU A 544 -5.60 13.30 -33.94
N ALA A 545 -6.83 13.73 -33.66
CA ALA A 545 -8.04 13.37 -34.40
C ALA A 545 -7.96 13.77 -35.89
N ALA A 546 -7.29 14.87 -36.19
CA ALA A 546 -7.06 15.35 -37.56
C ALA A 546 -5.99 14.55 -38.34
N THR A 547 -5.26 13.62 -37.69
CA THR A 547 -4.25 12.79 -38.39
C THR A 547 -4.90 11.63 -39.14
N PRO A 548 -4.28 11.07 -40.23
CA PRO A 548 -4.82 9.90 -40.91
C PRO A 548 -4.86 8.67 -39.99
N ASN A 549 -6.00 7.98 -39.94
CA ASN A 549 -6.25 6.77 -39.17
C ASN A 549 -5.78 6.86 -37.71
N PRO A 550 -6.36 7.77 -36.89
CA PRO A 550 -5.88 8.08 -35.56
C PRO A 550 -6.29 7.01 -34.51
N VAL A 551 -5.87 5.77 -34.69
CA VAL A 551 -6.19 4.63 -33.79
C VAL A 551 -5.72 4.88 -32.35
N GLY A 552 -4.73 5.73 -32.16
CA GLY A 552 -4.26 6.17 -30.84
C GLY A 552 -5.34 6.79 -29.96
N LEU A 553 -6.42 7.36 -30.54
CA LEU A 553 -7.55 7.92 -29.79
C LEU A 553 -8.19 6.92 -28.83
N LEU A 554 -8.09 5.60 -29.10
CA LEU A 554 -8.53 4.57 -28.18
C LEU A 554 -7.78 4.62 -26.83
N GLY A 555 -6.53 5.09 -26.83
CA GLY A 555 -5.80 5.33 -25.59
C GLY A 555 -6.35 6.51 -24.78
N ALA A 556 -6.84 7.55 -25.43
CA ALA A 556 -7.50 8.68 -24.77
C ALA A 556 -8.84 8.27 -24.16
N ILE A 557 -9.66 7.54 -24.91
CA ILE A 557 -10.95 7.01 -24.44
C ILE A 557 -10.74 6.14 -23.20
N TYR A 558 -9.73 5.24 -23.21
CA TYR A 558 -9.41 4.39 -22.06
C TYR A 558 -9.19 5.18 -20.76
N ILE A 559 -8.46 6.28 -20.81
CA ILE A 559 -8.16 7.10 -19.62
C ILE A 559 -9.39 7.90 -19.18
N ILE A 560 -10.13 8.50 -20.11
CA ILE A 560 -11.27 9.37 -19.81
C ILE A 560 -12.42 8.53 -19.26
N GLU A 561 -12.84 7.48 -19.97
CA GLU A 561 -13.90 6.56 -19.52
C GLU A 561 -13.53 5.83 -18.23
N GLY A 562 -12.26 5.38 -18.14
CA GLY A 562 -11.77 4.78 -16.91
C GLY A 562 -11.88 5.71 -15.71
N THR A 563 -11.70 7.04 -15.90
CA THR A 563 -11.87 8.03 -14.83
C THR A 563 -13.33 8.10 -14.37
N GLY A 564 -14.28 8.15 -15.29
CA GLY A 564 -15.71 8.09 -15.00
C GLY A 564 -16.11 6.82 -14.25
N GLN A 565 -15.70 5.65 -14.76
CA GLN A 565 -16.09 4.35 -14.21
C GLN A 565 -15.42 4.02 -12.87
N ARG A 566 -14.16 4.38 -12.66
CA ARG A 566 -13.37 3.91 -11.51
C ARG A 566 -13.16 4.96 -10.42
N ILE A 567 -13.10 6.24 -10.79
CA ILE A 567 -12.82 7.32 -9.82
C ILE A 567 -14.13 7.96 -9.33
N VAL A 568 -15.03 8.31 -10.23
CA VAL A 568 -16.26 9.05 -9.92
C VAL A 568 -17.16 8.36 -8.89
N PRO A 569 -17.45 7.04 -8.97
CA PRO A 569 -18.32 6.39 -8.00
C PRO A 569 -17.86 6.52 -6.55
N SER A 570 -16.55 6.56 -6.33
CA SER A 570 -15.97 6.72 -4.99
C SER A 570 -16.04 8.16 -4.47
N LEU A 571 -16.09 9.14 -5.35
CA LEU A 571 -16.18 10.56 -4.98
C LEU A 571 -17.60 10.98 -4.60
N LEU A 572 -18.60 10.44 -5.26
CA LEU A 572 -19.99 10.89 -5.12
C LEU A 572 -20.53 10.85 -3.68
N PRO A 573 -20.33 9.76 -2.89
CA PRO A 573 -20.73 9.74 -1.48
C PRO A 573 -20.03 10.81 -0.64
N LEU A 574 -18.74 11.07 -0.91
CA LEU A 574 -17.95 12.06 -0.18
C LEU A 574 -18.38 13.49 -0.51
N LEU A 575 -18.68 13.76 -1.78
CA LEU A 575 -19.20 15.06 -2.23
C LEU A 575 -20.56 15.37 -1.59
N ARG A 576 -21.48 14.40 -1.58
CA ARG A 576 -22.78 14.52 -0.94
C ARG A 576 -22.71 14.73 0.58
N ALA A 577 -21.74 14.08 1.23
CA ALA A 577 -21.53 14.25 2.67
C ALA A 577 -20.89 15.60 3.03
N SER A 578 -20.10 16.17 2.13
CA SER A 578 -19.29 17.38 2.38
C SER A 578 -19.96 18.67 1.98
N LEU A 579 -20.85 18.63 0.97
CA LEU A 579 -21.43 19.84 0.37
C LEU A 579 -22.92 19.97 0.72
N PRO A 580 -23.38 21.13 1.22
CA PRO A 580 -24.79 21.41 1.52
C PRO A 580 -25.56 21.74 0.22
N LEU A 581 -25.54 20.84 -0.75
CA LEU A 581 -26.16 20.99 -2.05
C LEU A 581 -27.36 20.04 -2.22
N PRO A 582 -28.36 20.38 -3.05
CA PRO A 582 -29.47 19.50 -3.33
C PRO A 582 -28.99 18.24 -4.09
N PRO A 583 -29.65 17.09 -3.94
CA PRO A 583 -29.25 15.84 -4.60
C PRO A 583 -29.09 15.94 -6.11
N ASP A 584 -29.90 16.77 -6.76
CA ASP A 584 -29.92 16.98 -8.20
C ASP A 584 -28.82 17.93 -8.72
N ALA A 585 -27.91 18.38 -7.86
CA ALA A 585 -26.65 19.05 -8.24
C ALA A 585 -25.48 18.09 -8.53
N PHE A 586 -25.74 16.77 -8.54
CA PHE A 586 -24.74 15.74 -8.78
C PHE A 586 -25.14 14.76 -9.91
N ARG A 587 -26.09 15.12 -10.73
CA ARG A 587 -26.67 14.25 -11.77
C ARG A 587 -25.65 13.79 -12.80
N PHE A 588 -24.72 14.66 -13.20
CA PHE A 588 -23.67 14.32 -14.13
C PHE A 588 -22.79 13.19 -13.60
N LEU A 589 -22.36 13.29 -12.34
CA LEU A 589 -21.53 12.27 -11.71
C LEU A 589 -22.28 10.95 -11.49
N GLU A 590 -23.58 11.00 -11.18
CA GLU A 590 -24.44 9.82 -11.07
C GLU A 590 -24.59 9.10 -12.41
N TYR A 591 -24.82 9.87 -13.46
CA TYR A 591 -25.03 9.35 -14.81
C TYR A 591 -23.79 8.60 -15.30
N HIS A 592 -22.61 9.23 -15.22
CA HIS A 592 -21.36 8.60 -15.64
C HIS A 592 -20.96 7.42 -14.76
N GLY A 593 -21.16 7.49 -13.45
CA GLY A 593 -20.91 6.35 -12.56
C GLY A 593 -21.76 5.10 -12.87
N ALA A 594 -22.91 5.25 -13.52
CA ALA A 594 -23.82 4.17 -13.84
C ALA A 594 -23.69 3.62 -15.28
N ASN A 595 -23.23 4.43 -16.24
CA ASN A 595 -23.32 4.11 -17.69
C ASN A 595 -21.97 3.79 -18.35
N ASP A 596 -20.83 4.13 -17.75
CA ASP A 596 -19.52 4.00 -18.38
C ASP A 596 -19.06 2.53 -18.62
N GLU A 597 -19.76 1.55 -18.03
CA GLU A 597 -19.45 0.12 -18.26
C GLU A 597 -19.66 -0.27 -19.73
N HIS A 598 -20.73 0.19 -20.38
CA HIS A 598 -21.00 -0.08 -21.80
C HIS A 598 -19.99 0.62 -22.73
N HIS A 599 -19.49 1.79 -22.35
CA HIS A 599 -18.46 2.50 -23.10
C HIS A 599 -17.15 1.72 -23.12
N LEU A 600 -16.75 1.14 -21.99
CA LEU A 600 -15.53 0.32 -21.90
C LEU A 600 -15.67 -1.04 -22.61
N GLU A 601 -16.85 -1.65 -22.64
CA GLU A 601 -17.10 -2.85 -23.46
C GLU A 601 -16.93 -2.54 -24.94
N ARG A 602 -17.51 -1.43 -25.40
CA ARG A 602 -17.36 -0.96 -26.80
C ARG A 602 -15.91 -0.63 -27.12
N TRP A 603 -15.21 0.00 -26.21
CA TRP A 603 -13.78 0.26 -26.34
C TRP A 603 -12.99 -1.04 -26.57
N LEU A 604 -13.27 -2.10 -25.81
CA LEU A 604 -12.59 -3.38 -25.99
C LEU A 604 -12.84 -3.98 -27.37
N MET A 605 -14.06 -3.89 -27.89
CA MET A 605 -14.37 -4.30 -29.26
C MET A 605 -13.57 -3.48 -30.29
N ALA A 606 -13.48 -2.16 -30.09
CA ALA A 606 -12.70 -1.29 -30.97
C ALA A 606 -11.21 -1.66 -30.99
N VAL A 607 -10.62 -1.94 -29.84
CA VAL A 607 -9.23 -2.39 -29.72
C VAL A 607 -9.03 -3.75 -30.40
N GLN A 608 -9.95 -4.71 -30.23
CA GLN A 608 -9.89 -6.01 -30.93
C GLN A 608 -9.87 -5.83 -32.45
N MET A 609 -10.70 -4.95 -33.00
CA MET A 609 -10.73 -4.65 -34.43
C MET A 609 -9.39 -4.10 -34.92
N VAL A 610 -8.84 -3.13 -34.20
CA VAL A 610 -7.55 -2.49 -34.56
C VAL A 610 -6.41 -3.52 -34.51
N MET A 611 -6.34 -4.30 -33.44
CA MET A 611 -5.27 -5.30 -33.27
C MET A 611 -5.37 -6.45 -34.30
N ALA A 612 -6.56 -6.75 -34.80
CA ALA A 612 -6.73 -7.73 -35.89
C ALA A 612 -6.20 -7.21 -37.22
N LEU A 613 -6.21 -5.88 -37.45
CA LEU A 613 -5.69 -5.26 -38.68
C LEU A 613 -4.17 -5.05 -38.65
N ASP A 614 -3.58 -4.87 -37.44
CA ASP A 614 -2.15 -4.53 -37.26
C ASP A 614 -1.19 -5.71 -37.61
N GLY A 615 -1.74 -6.90 -37.92
CA GLY A 615 -1.00 -8.08 -38.38
C GLY A 615 -0.03 -8.71 -37.40
N THR A 616 0.22 -10.00 -37.51
CA THR A 616 1.13 -10.78 -36.65
C THR A 616 2.62 -10.65 -37.03
N ASP A 617 3.02 -9.64 -37.78
CA ASP A 617 4.39 -9.50 -38.32
C ASP A 617 5.46 -8.95 -37.35
N GLY A 618 5.14 -8.86 -36.07
CA GLY A 618 6.13 -8.52 -35.03
C GLY A 618 6.86 -9.78 -34.52
N THR A 619 7.88 -10.25 -35.21
CA THR A 619 8.70 -11.43 -34.82
C THR A 619 9.66 -11.13 -33.64
N ASP A 620 9.65 -9.93 -33.07
CA ASP A 620 10.55 -9.45 -31.99
C ASP A 620 9.87 -9.18 -30.65
N GLY A 621 8.57 -9.53 -30.47
CA GLY A 621 7.86 -9.40 -29.18
C GLY A 621 7.55 -7.95 -28.75
N THR A 622 7.83 -6.94 -29.58
CA THR A 622 7.35 -5.56 -29.39
C THR A 622 6.01 -5.43 -30.09
N GLY A 623 4.96 -5.03 -29.35
CA GLY A 623 3.60 -4.87 -29.90
C GLY A 623 3.59 -4.05 -31.16
N GLY A 624 2.66 -4.35 -32.11
CA GLY A 624 2.52 -3.66 -33.39
C GLY A 624 2.38 -2.14 -33.27
N THR A 625 2.46 -1.44 -34.39
CA THR A 625 2.45 0.05 -34.44
C THR A 625 1.17 0.65 -33.82
N ALA A 626 0.03 -0.05 -33.92
CA ALA A 626 -1.23 0.39 -33.33
C ALA A 626 -1.24 0.28 -31.80
N ALA A 627 -0.72 -0.80 -31.22
CA ALA A 627 -0.59 -0.93 -29.76
C ALA A 627 0.28 0.18 -29.17
N GLN A 628 1.42 0.46 -29.81
CA GLN A 628 2.31 1.57 -29.38
C GLN A 628 1.62 2.94 -29.49
N ALA A 629 0.81 3.17 -30.54
CA ALA A 629 0.06 4.41 -30.71
C ALA A 629 -1.00 4.57 -29.59
N ILE A 630 -1.74 3.51 -29.25
CA ILE A 630 -2.74 3.50 -28.17
C ILE A 630 -2.09 3.80 -26.83
N VAL A 631 -1.01 3.09 -26.45
CA VAL A 631 -0.30 3.30 -25.18
C VAL A 631 0.30 4.70 -25.09
N ARG A 632 0.95 5.18 -26.15
CA ARG A 632 1.51 6.53 -26.20
C ARG A 632 0.44 7.59 -25.97
N THR A 633 -0.71 7.45 -26.63
CA THR A 633 -1.81 8.40 -26.48
C THR A 633 -2.44 8.32 -25.08
N ALA A 634 -2.62 7.11 -24.53
CA ALA A 634 -3.07 6.94 -23.15
C ALA A 634 -2.14 7.65 -22.16
N ARG A 635 -0.83 7.53 -22.34
CA ARG A 635 0.18 8.19 -21.50
C ARG A 635 0.11 9.71 -21.58
N HIS A 636 -0.01 10.27 -22.78
CA HIS A 636 -0.13 11.72 -22.98
C HIS A 636 -1.46 12.23 -22.41
N THR A 637 -2.56 11.54 -22.68
CA THR A 637 -3.88 11.89 -22.14
C THR A 637 -3.88 11.86 -20.61
N ALA A 638 -3.30 10.82 -20.00
CA ALA A 638 -3.17 10.72 -18.55
C ALA A 638 -2.40 11.91 -17.96
N ALA A 639 -1.29 12.33 -18.58
CA ALA A 639 -0.48 13.46 -18.11
C ALA A 639 -1.24 14.79 -18.23
N LEU A 640 -1.92 15.04 -19.37
CA LEU A 640 -2.65 16.29 -19.62
C LEU A 640 -3.94 16.35 -18.79
N TYR A 641 -4.64 15.24 -18.63
CA TYR A 641 -5.85 15.18 -17.82
C TYR A 641 -5.52 15.33 -16.32
N LEU A 642 -4.41 14.76 -15.86
CA LEU A 642 -3.89 15.03 -14.51
C LEU A 642 -3.60 16.53 -14.31
N MET A 643 -2.93 17.18 -15.26
CA MET A 643 -2.65 18.63 -15.21
C MET A 643 -3.94 19.45 -15.13
N GLN A 644 -5.03 18.99 -15.77
CA GLN A 644 -6.35 19.62 -15.65
C GLN A 644 -6.88 19.51 -14.21
N PHE A 645 -6.75 18.36 -13.54
CA PHE A 645 -7.11 18.19 -12.13
C PHE A 645 -6.25 19.02 -11.18
N GLU A 646 -4.95 19.13 -11.44
CA GLU A 646 -4.01 19.91 -10.64
C GLU A 646 -4.34 21.42 -10.65
N HIS A 647 -4.80 21.93 -11.78
CA HIS A 647 -5.07 23.36 -11.98
C HIS A 647 -6.49 23.81 -11.61
N VAL A 648 -7.35 22.94 -11.05
CA VAL A 648 -8.73 23.35 -10.66
C VAL A 648 -8.71 24.43 -9.59
N LEU A 649 -7.82 24.32 -8.61
CA LEU A 649 -7.78 25.20 -7.44
C LEU A 649 -6.65 26.26 -7.49
N THR A 650 -5.88 26.32 -8.57
CA THR A 650 -4.90 27.41 -8.77
C THR A 650 -5.65 28.70 -9.11
N GLU A 651 -5.35 29.78 -8.40
CA GLU A 651 -5.84 31.10 -8.77
C GLU A 651 -5.18 31.51 -10.09
N GLU A 652 -5.99 31.90 -11.08
CA GLU A 652 -5.49 32.63 -12.24
C GLU A 652 -5.05 34.02 -11.74
N HIS A 653 -3.75 34.27 -11.78
CA HIS A 653 -3.19 35.59 -11.52
C HIS A 653 -3.41 36.53 -12.72
#